data_b885576dad31393b9b208e43e4498d32
#
_entry.id   b885576dad31393b9b208e43e4498d32
#
_cell.length_a   1.000
_cell.length_b   1.000
_cell.length_c   1.000
_cell.angle_alpha   90.00
_cell.angle_beta   90.00
_cell.angle_gamma   90.00
#
_symmetry.space_group_name_H-M   'P 1'
#
loop_
_entity.id
_entity.type
_entity.pdbx_description
1 polymer ?
#
loop_
_entity_poly.entity_id
_entity_poly.type
_entity_poly.pdbx_seq_one_letter_code
_entity_poly.pdbx_strand_id
1 'polypeptide(L)'
;MTPQRPTAPTRRAVLLAAAAAASLTAVPRAAAAAADPYDALRHRWLDITLGTGYDPSAEPYASRLAETGARAREHRATMAPTPTSLWPGHPFDPPAGITFAYGRLWTMTEAYVQEGTGATGDPALLADILRGLDHLSATVYNPATTRYGNWWEWQIGSPRLLMDITAALYDHLGADRVAAACAAVDHFVPDAMLGDYTGTSTGANRVDLCRSVALRGVLGRAPAKLALARDALSPVFPYVTEGDGLYADGSFVQHTWVAYSGTYGQVMLDGLGRLFTLLAGSEWEVTDPGKQIVLDSVERAYAPLIHDGLVMDIVNGRAISRGYLKSDDLHVMRSDHFHGQQIVAAMAVLAGGASDAERERWSARIKGWIERDTVTPILTAPQFPVADLARLHAIAAAPGEAAPEPAGHHLFAAMDRAVHRRPAFTAGLAMASDRIAHYECGNGENPRGWHTGAGMLTWWANGAASDRSGRSGRSGRSGRSGRSGRSDQYTDWFWPTVDWYRLPGTTVSTQRLPDRAGGEWGAPKPEVSWVGGTTDGEYAAVGQHLKGLGSTLQARKSWFFLDDAVICLGAGITCADGVPVETVVDNRNLGEGGTQALVRGRHWAHLEGHGGWIVPGGTLRTLREDRTGSWSDINTTSATERRTRRWQTLWLDHGTDPVDADYVYTVMPGASRAALARRAADRHWLTVLANDGRRQAVTVPSLGLTAANFWRAGAAGPLTATAGASVLVRRRGRTATLSVSEPPRTGEALEIVWDHPVGAVLRADETVEILATGRRLHLRVTPGVVCATHECEVTLS
;
A
#
# COMPACT_ATOMS: atom_id res chain seq x y z
N MET A 1 1.93 73.50 -2.85
CA MET A 1 0.78 73.04 -3.63
C MET A 1 0.65 71.52 -3.39
N THR A 2 -0.23 71.17 -2.48
CA THR A 2 -0.52 69.78 -2.07
C THR A 2 -1.72 69.26 -2.87
N PRO A 3 -1.74 68.05 -3.43
CA PRO A 3 -2.95 67.49 -4.06
C PRO A 3 -3.84 66.84 -3.00
N GLN A 4 -5.10 67.17 -3.04
CA GLN A 4 -6.20 66.63 -2.20
C GLN A 4 -6.53 65.18 -2.57
N ARG A 5 -6.81 64.38 -1.52
CA ARG A 5 -7.42 63.06 -1.63
C ARG A 5 -8.94 63.14 -1.92
N PRO A 6 -9.52 62.26 -2.74
CA PRO A 6 -10.97 62.17 -2.88
C PRO A 6 -11.63 61.46 -1.69
N THR A 7 -12.72 62.04 -1.19
CA THR A 7 -13.56 61.55 -0.09
C THR A 7 -14.48 60.43 -0.57
N ALA A 8 -14.63 59.36 0.28
CA ALA A 8 -15.56 58.27 0.06
C ALA A 8 -17.03 58.73 0.23
N PRO A 9 -17.99 58.15 -0.54
CA PRO A 9 -19.40 58.49 -0.40
C PRO A 9 -20.04 57.88 0.85
N THR A 10 -20.86 58.66 1.50
CA THR A 10 -21.57 58.34 2.74
C THR A 10 -22.73 57.34 2.54
N ARG A 11 -23.00 56.49 3.54
CA ARG A 11 -24.06 55.46 3.63
C ARG A 11 -25.50 55.89 3.31
N ARG A 12 -25.78 57.12 2.91
CA ARG A 12 -27.13 57.60 2.56
C ARG A 12 -27.48 57.56 1.09
N ALA A 13 -26.52 57.26 0.18
CA ALA A 13 -26.77 57.19 -1.25
C ALA A 13 -27.15 55.78 -1.74
N VAL A 14 -27.13 54.74 -0.90
CA VAL A 14 -27.44 53.35 -1.28
C VAL A 14 -28.90 52.96 -0.98
N LEU A 15 -29.64 53.76 -0.25
CA LEU A 15 -31.02 53.44 0.18
C LEU A 15 -32.14 54.13 -0.65
N LEU A 16 -31.81 54.81 -1.75
CA LEU A 16 -32.81 55.47 -2.63
C LEU A 16 -32.89 54.85 -4.04
N ALA A 17 -32.22 53.76 -4.34
CA ALA A 17 -32.31 53.06 -5.59
C ALA A 17 -33.14 51.75 -5.53
N ALA A 18 -33.82 51.47 -4.39
CA ALA A 18 -34.58 50.19 -4.20
C ALA A 18 -36.12 50.40 -4.19
N ALA A 19 -36.65 51.55 -4.61
CA ALA A 19 -38.09 51.84 -4.53
C ALA A 19 -38.75 52.19 -5.87
N ALA A 20 -38.26 51.76 -7.00
CA ALA A 20 -38.88 51.99 -8.30
C ALA A 20 -38.76 50.79 -9.28
N ALA A 21 -39.21 49.58 -8.83
CA ALA A 21 -39.45 48.46 -9.77
C ALA A 21 -40.45 47.48 -9.15
N ALA A 22 -41.69 47.91 -8.96
CA ALA A 22 -42.80 47.02 -8.63
C ALA A 22 -43.97 47.31 -9.57
N SER A 23 -43.90 46.80 -10.76
CA SER A 23 -45.02 46.38 -11.60
C SER A 23 -44.51 45.81 -12.92
N LEU A 24 -43.94 44.60 -12.88
CA LEU A 24 -43.82 43.74 -14.07
C LEU A 24 -44.60 42.49 -13.80
N THR A 25 -45.62 42.28 -14.56
CA THR A 25 -46.53 41.13 -14.66
C THR A 25 -45.76 39.82 -14.50
N ALA A 26 -46.17 39.00 -13.51
CA ALA A 26 -45.70 37.62 -13.33
C ALA A 26 -46.01 36.81 -14.60
N VAL A 27 -45.01 36.65 -15.46
CA VAL A 27 -44.96 35.54 -16.38
C VAL A 27 -44.67 34.31 -15.52
N PRO A 28 -45.49 33.25 -15.53
CA PRO A 28 -45.17 32.05 -14.80
C PRO A 28 -43.81 31.54 -15.32
N ARG A 29 -42.80 31.60 -14.50
CA ARG A 29 -41.52 30.92 -14.76
C ARG A 29 -41.90 29.44 -14.88
N ALA A 30 -41.85 28.91 -16.10
CA ALA A 30 -41.92 27.46 -16.27
C ALA A 30 -40.98 26.85 -15.24
N ALA A 31 -41.51 26.01 -14.36
CA ALA A 31 -40.68 25.24 -13.44
C ALA A 31 -39.62 24.58 -14.32
N ALA A 32 -38.35 24.92 -14.09
CA ALA A 32 -37.27 24.21 -14.75
C ALA A 32 -37.54 22.74 -14.46
N ALA A 33 -37.72 21.93 -15.49
CA ALA A 33 -37.91 20.49 -15.35
C ALA A 33 -36.80 20.00 -14.44
N ALA A 34 -37.17 19.31 -13.36
CA ALA A 34 -36.16 18.75 -12.45
C ALA A 34 -35.15 17.98 -13.30
N ALA A 35 -33.86 18.31 -13.18
CA ALA A 35 -32.80 17.65 -13.95
C ALA A 35 -32.94 16.12 -13.74
N ASP A 36 -32.92 15.36 -14.84
CA ASP A 36 -33.04 13.90 -14.78
C ASP A 36 -31.94 13.33 -13.86
N PRO A 37 -32.25 12.61 -12.79
CA PRO A 37 -31.30 12.14 -11.83
C PRO A 37 -30.24 11.20 -12.43
N TYR A 38 -30.60 10.41 -13.44
CA TYR A 38 -29.68 9.49 -14.12
C TYR A 38 -28.67 10.24 -14.99
N ASP A 39 -29.10 11.28 -15.71
CA ASP A 39 -28.20 12.11 -16.49
C ASP A 39 -27.27 12.92 -15.57
N ALA A 40 -27.76 13.39 -14.44
CA ALA A 40 -26.92 14.05 -13.41
C ALA A 40 -25.83 13.10 -12.89
N LEU A 41 -26.18 11.84 -12.59
CA LEU A 41 -25.21 10.83 -12.15
C LEU A 41 -24.22 10.48 -13.27
N ARG A 42 -24.69 10.33 -14.52
CA ARG A 42 -23.83 10.07 -15.68
C ARG A 42 -22.80 11.19 -15.87
N HIS A 43 -23.23 12.44 -15.85
CA HIS A 43 -22.30 13.58 -15.97
C HIS A 43 -21.31 13.62 -14.82
N ARG A 44 -21.75 13.39 -13.58
CA ARG A 44 -20.84 13.29 -12.42
C ARG A 44 -19.83 12.15 -12.59
N TRP A 45 -20.23 11.02 -13.17
CA TRP A 45 -19.28 9.95 -13.48
C TRP A 45 -18.25 10.38 -14.50
N LEU A 46 -18.63 11.13 -15.54
CA LEU A 46 -17.71 11.69 -16.52
C LEU A 46 -16.75 12.72 -15.88
N ASP A 47 -17.23 13.54 -14.96
CA ASP A 47 -16.36 14.46 -14.18
C ASP A 47 -15.33 13.68 -13.35
N ILE A 48 -15.72 12.53 -12.77
CA ILE A 48 -14.81 11.67 -12.01
C ILE A 48 -13.76 11.03 -12.91
N THR A 49 -14.13 10.57 -14.11
CA THR A 49 -13.30 9.74 -14.98
C THR A 49 -12.48 10.52 -16.01
N LEU A 50 -13.06 11.55 -16.60
CA LEU A 50 -12.45 12.37 -17.65
C LEU A 50 -11.90 13.69 -17.10
N GLY A 51 -12.44 14.16 -15.96
CA GLY A 51 -12.02 15.38 -15.29
C GLY A 51 -12.67 16.65 -15.84
N THR A 52 -12.70 17.67 -15.01
CA THR A 52 -13.17 19.03 -15.33
C THR A 52 -12.27 20.06 -14.66
N GLY A 53 -12.39 21.32 -15.09
CA GLY A 53 -11.72 22.45 -14.42
C GLY A 53 -10.23 22.58 -14.70
N TYR A 54 -9.68 21.87 -15.67
CA TYR A 54 -8.32 22.05 -16.17
C TYR A 54 -8.31 22.74 -17.54
N ASP A 55 -7.20 23.39 -17.88
CA ASP A 55 -6.98 23.95 -19.21
C ASP A 55 -6.31 22.91 -20.12
N PRO A 56 -7.00 22.37 -21.15
CA PRO A 56 -6.45 21.35 -22.03
C PRO A 56 -5.23 21.82 -22.85
N SER A 57 -4.97 23.13 -22.94
CA SER A 57 -3.80 23.70 -23.60
C SER A 57 -2.60 23.89 -22.68
N ALA A 58 -2.78 23.75 -21.38
CA ALA A 58 -1.71 23.89 -20.38
C ALA A 58 -0.99 22.57 -20.11
N GLU A 59 0.31 22.65 -19.79
CA GLU A 59 1.06 21.48 -19.32
C GLU A 59 0.72 21.14 -17.84
N PRO A 60 0.66 19.86 -17.49
CA PRO A 60 0.99 18.67 -18.28
C PRO A 60 -0.18 18.10 -19.11
N TYR A 61 -1.34 18.73 -19.11
CA TYR A 61 -2.57 18.21 -19.74
C TYR A 61 -2.43 18.15 -21.26
N ALA A 62 -1.88 19.22 -21.90
CA ALA A 62 -1.70 19.29 -23.33
C ALA A 62 -0.90 18.10 -23.87
N SER A 63 0.26 17.81 -23.26
CA SER A 63 1.07 16.66 -23.64
C SER A 63 0.31 15.34 -23.43
N ARG A 64 -0.39 15.18 -22.30
CA ARG A 64 -1.14 13.95 -21.98
C ARG A 64 -2.29 13.70 -22.95
N LEU A 65 -3.05 14.73 -23.30
CA LEU A 65 -4.14 14.65 -24.28
C LEU A 65 -3.61 14.33 -25.67
N ALA A 66 -2.50 14.96 -26.08
CA ALA A 66 -1.85 14.66 -27.35
C ALA A 66 -1.37 13.20 -27.43
N GLU A 67 -0.81 12.64 -26.33
CA GLU A 67 -0.43 11.22 -26.21
C GLU A 67 -1.66 10.31 -26.33
N THR A 68 -2.77 10.62 -25.66
CA THR A 68 -4.03 9.87 -25.77
C THR A 68 -4.53 9.86 -27.21
N GLY A 69 -4.51 11.02 -27.89
CA GLY A 69 -4.90 11.10 -29.29
C GLY A 69 -3.95 10.31 -30.22
N ALA A 70 -2.66 10.28 -29.93
CA ALA A 70 -1.69 9.51 -30.71
C ALA A 70 -1.95 7.99 -30.57
N ARG A 71 -2.17 7.49 -29.35
CA ARG A 71 -2.52 6.09 -29.10
C ARG A 71 -3.86 5.71 -29.75
N ALA A 72 -4.86 6.57 -29.67
CA ALA A 72 -6.14 6.34 -30.32
C ALA A 72 -6.00 6.18 -31.84
N ARG A 73 -5.14 6.99 -32.49
CA ARG A 73 -4.84 6.85 -33.93
C ARG A 73 -4.14 5.53 -34.24
N GLU A 74 -3.21 5.09 -33.40
CA GLU A 74 -2.52 3.80 -33.53
C GLU A 74 -3.49 2.63 -33.36
N HIS A 75 -4.32 2.65 -32.31
CA HIS A 75 -5.36 1.62 -32.10
C HIS A 75 -6.34 1.55 -33.26
N ARG A 76 -6.79 2.69 -33.76
CA ARG A 76 -7.65 2.77 -34.94
C ARG A 76 -6.98 2.15 -36.17
N ALA A 77 -5.72 2.50 -36.45
CA ALA A 77 -4.98 2.03 -37.61
C ALA A 77 -4.71 0.50 -37.58
N THR A 78 -4.62 -0.07 -36.37
CA THR A 78 -4.33 -1.51 -36.16
C THR A 78 -5.56 -2.36 -35.89
N MET A 79 -6.75 -1.76 -35.75
CA MET A 79 -8.01 -2.47 -35.50
C MET A 79 -8.42 -3.29 -36.75
N ALA A 80 -8.47 -4.62 -36.62
CA ALA A 80 -8.79 -5.53 -37.72
C ALA A 80 -9.68 -6.67 -37.19
N PRO A 81 -11.01 -6.46 -37.10
CA PRO A 81 -11.95 -7.42 -36.56
C PRO A 81 -11.93 -8.76 -37.27
N THR A 82 -11.85 -9.84 -36.50
CA THR A 82 -11.98 -11.24 -36.94
C THR A 82 -12.98 -11.94 -36.01
N PRO A 83 -13.49 -13.14 -36.35
CA PRO A 83 -14.39 -13.86 -35.45
C PRO A 83 -13.81 -14.12 -34.05
N THR A 84 -12.50 -14.04 -33.85
CA THR A 84 -11.80 -14.38 -32.60
C THR A 84 -10.99 -13.26 -32.00
N SER A 85 -10.99 -12.05 -32.60
CA SER A 85 -10.25 -10.90 -32.10
C SER A 85 -10.80 -9.59 -32.65
N LEU A 86 -10.58 -8.49 -31.95
CA LEU A 86 -10.74 -7.13 -32.47
C LEU A 86 -9.40 -6.53 -32.95
N TRP A 87 -8.30 -6.93 -32.30
CA TRP A 87 -6.94 -6.66 -32.72
C TRP A 87 -6.17 -7.98 -32.88
N PRO A 88 -5.47 -8.22 -33.99
CA PRO A 88 -4.87 -9.54 -34.29
C PRO A 88 -3.92 -10.09 -33.24
N GLY A 89 -3.23 -9.23 -32.49
CA GLY A 89 -2.31 -9.63 -31.41
C GLY A 89 -3.01 -10.02 -30.09
N HIS A 90 -4.33 -9.87 -29.99
CA HIS A 90 -5.12 -10.04 -28.76
C HIS A 90 -6.38 -10.86 -29.02
N PRO A 91 -6.25 -12.19 -29.18
CA PRO A 91 -7.42 -13.07 -29.37
C PRO A 91 -8.30 -13.09 -28.12
N PHE A 92 -9.60 -13.38 -28.31
CA PHE A 92 -10.56 -13.45 -27.20
C PHE A 92 -10.34 -14.66 -26.28
N ASP A 93 -9.56 -15.64 -26.72
CA ASP A 93 -9.07 -16.75 -25.88
C ASP A 93 -7.55 -16.67 -25.83
N PRO A 94 -6.96 -16.40 -24.64
CA PRO A 94 -7.59 -16.23 -23.32
C PRO A 94 -8.42 -14.93 -23.19
N PRO A 95 -9.43 -14.88 -22.27
CA PRO A 95 -10.42 -13.80 -22.19
C PRO A 95 -9.83 -12.42 -21.83
N ALA A 96 -8.55 -12.35 -21.41
CA ALA A 96 -7.82 -11.10 -21.28
C ALA A 96 -7.83 -10.25 -22.56
N GLY A 97 -7.91 -10.88 -23.75
CA GLY A 97 -8.05 -10.21 -25.03
C GLY A 97 -9.36 -9.41 -25.17
N ILE A 98 -10.43 -9.82 -24.47
CA ILE A 98 -11.70 -9.09 -24.44
C ILE A 98 -11.55 -7.77 -23.67
N THR A 99 -10.99 -7.85 -22.44
CA THR A 99 -10.70 -6.67 -21.62
C THR A 99 -9.73 -5.73 -22.32
N PHE A 100 -8.76 -6.28 -23.02
CA PHE A 100 -7.80 -5.53 -23.84
C PHE A 100 -8.50 -4.73 -24.94
N ALA A 101 -9.44 -5.38 -25.64
CA ALA A 101 -10.21 -4.74 -26.70
C ALA A 101 -11.04 -3.57 -26.16
N TYR A 102 -11.74 -3.75 -25.02
CA TYR A 102 -12.44 -2.65 -24.37
C TYR A 102 -11.51 -1.56 -23.88
N GLY A 103 -10.33 -1.87 -23.36
CA GLY A 103 -9.32 -0.87 -22.94
C GLY A 103 -8.86 0.03 -24.08
N ARG A 104 -8.63 -0.54 -25.28
CA ARG A 104 -8.29 0.25 -26.48
C ARG A 104 -9.46 1.07 -26.99
N LEU A 105 -10.67 0.52 -26.98
CA LEU A 105 -11.87 1.28 -27.30
C LEU A 105 -12.10 2.43 -26.30
N TRP A 106 -11.77 2.23 -25.03
CA TRP A 106 -11.80 3.32 -24.03
C TRP A 106 -10.81 4.44 -24.38
N THR A 107 -9.55 4.11 -24.70
CA THR A 107 -8.57 5.13 -25.16
C THR A 107 -9.04 5.90 -26.40
N MET A 108 -9.67 5.20 -27.37
CA MET A 108 -10.27 5.85 -28.55
C MET A 108 -11.47 6.74 -28.15
N THR A 109 -12.26 6.32 -27.15
CA THR A 109 -13.38 7.11 -26.61
C THR A 109 -12.88 8.36 -25.88
N GLU A 110 -11.87 8.23 -25.02
CA GLU A 110 -11.23 9.39 -24.38
C GLU A 110 -10.75 10.41 -25.42
N ALA A 111 -10.08 9.93 -26.48
CA ALA A 111 -9.61 10.79 -27.56
C ALA A 111 -10.74 11.51 -28.33
N TYR A 112 -11.90 10.84 -28.45
CA TYR A 112 -13.08 11.41 -29.11
C TYR A 112 -13.76 12.48 -28.25
N VAL A 113 -13.89 12.26 -26.92
CA VAL A 113 -14.70 13.14 -26.06
C VAL A 113 -13.90 14.27 -25.42
N GLN A 114 -12.58 14.13 -25.23
CA GLN A 114 -11.76 15.15 -24.58
C GLN A 114 -11.17 16.15 -25.60
N GLU A 115 -11.20 17.43 -25.24
CA GLU A 115 -10.52 18.49 -26.00
C GLU A 115 -8.99 18.33 -25.96
N GLY A 116 -8.28 18.82 -26.95
CA GLY A 116 -6.83 18.82 -27.01
C GLY A 116 -6.17 17.52 -27.51
N THR A 117 -6.94 16.46 -27.77
CA THR A 117 -6.41 15.17 -28.27
C THR A 117 -6.06 15.18 -29.76
N GLY A 118 -6.60 16.16 -30.52
CA GLY A 118 -6.52 16.21 -31.98
C GLY A 118 -7.42 15.19 -32.68
N ALA A 119 -8.33 14.53 -31.95
CA ALA A 119 -9.34 13.61 -32.46
C ALA A 119 -10.74 13.88 -31.86
N THR A 120 -10.88 14.99 -31.15
CA THR A 120 -12.13 15.42 -30.52
C THR A 120 -13.23 15.58 -31.53
N GLY A 121 -14.36 14.88 -31.37
CA GLY A 121 -15.51 14.96 -32.25
C GLY A 121 -15.30 14.40 -33.67
N ASP A 122 -14.21 13.66 -33.96
CA ASP A 122 -13.95 13.03 -35.26
C ASP A 122 -15.01 11.97 -35.57
N PRO A 123 -15.91 12.19 -36.55
CA PRO A 123 -16.99 11.26 -36.86
C PRO A 123 -16.49 9.91 -37.38
N ALA A 124 -15.30 9.87 -37.97
CA ALA A 124 -14.71 8.62 -38.46
C ALA A 124 -14.12 7.80 -37.30
N LEU A 125 -13.56 8.45 -36.27
CA LEU A 125 -13.15 7.78 -35.05
C LEU A 125 -14.36 7.20 -34.30
N LEU A 126 -15.45 7.98 -34.18
CA LEU A 126 -16.69 7.50 -33.57
C LEU A 126 -17.25 6.27 -34.30
N ALA A 127 -17.31 6.31 -35.65
CA ALA A 127 -17.78 5.17 -36.42
C ALA A 127 -16.95 3.90 -36.19
N ASP A 128 -15.62 4.02 -36.02
CA ASP A 128 -14.73 2.91 -35.74
C ASP A 128 -14.93 2.37 -34.32
N ILE A 129 -15.13 3.25 -33.32
CA ILE A 129 -15.48 2.84 -31.94
C ILE A 129 -16.80 2.04 -31.93
N LEU A 130 -17.85 2.58 -32.58
CA LEU A 130 -19.15 1.91 -32.66
C LEU A 130 -19.04 0.54 -33.33
N ARG A 131 -18.27 0.43 -34.43
CA ARG A 131 -18.00 -0.84 -35.13
C ARG A 131 -17.30 -1.84 -34.20
N GLY A 132 -16.33 -1.40 -33.38
CA GLY A 132 -15.66 -2.24 -32.39
C GLY A 132 -16.60 -2.73 -31.31
N LEU A 133 -17.47 -1.86 -30.77
CA LEU A 133 -18.50 -2.23 -29.79
C LEU A 133 -19.50 -3.25 -30.36
N ASP A 134 -20.01 -3.02 -31.57
CA ASP A 134 -20.92 -3.92 -32.25
C ASP A 134 -20.29 -5.31 -32.49
N HIS A 135 -18.99 -5.33 -32.87
CA HIS A 135 -18.23 -6.55 -33.05
C HIS A 135 -18.10 -7.36 -31.74
N LEU A 136 -17.69 -6.74 -30.64
CA LEU A 136 -17.57 -7.42 -29.34
C LEU A 136 -18.93 -7.94 -28.85
N SER A 137 -19.98 -7.14 -28.99
CA SER A 137 -21.34 -7.52 -28.63
C SER A 137 -21.87 -8.70 -29.48
N ALA A 138 -21.59 -8.71 -30.78
CA ALA A 138 -22.03 -9.78 -31.65
C ALA A 138 -21.27 -11.09 -31.49
N THR A 139 -19.96 -11.02 -31.16
CA THR A 139 -19.07 -12.21 -31.24
C THR A 139 -18.76 -12.85 -29.90
N VAL A 140 -18.61 -12.05 -28.81
CA VAL A 140 -18.03 -12.61 -27.57
C VAL A 140 -18.65 -12.08 -26.29
N TYR A 141 -18.95 -10.79 -26.14
CA TYR A 141 -19.42 -10.23 -24.88
C TYR A 141 -20.91 -9.91 -24.89
N ASN A 142 -21.74 -10.96 -24.83
CA ASN A 142 -23.18 -10.91 -24.90
C ASN A 142 -23.88 -12.03 -24.10
N PRO A 143 -25.17 -11.97 -23.85
CA PRO A 143 -25.89 -12.98 -23.04
C PRO A 143 -25.90 -14.41 -23.58
N ALA A 144 -25.56 -14.63 -24.86
CA ALA A 144 -25.50 -15.99 -25.44
C ALA A 144 -24.13 -16.66 -25.16
N THR A 145 -23.17 -15.92 -24.68
CA THR A 145 -21.80 -16.44 -24.43
C THR A 145 -21.67 -17.03 -23.03
N THR A 146 -21.19 -18.27 -22.95
CA THR A 146 -20.75 -18.87 -21.68
C THR A 146 -19.32 -18.45 -21.40
N ARG A 147 -19.04 -17.96 -20.18
CA ARG A 147 -17.68 -17.56 -19.77
C ARG A 147 -16.72 -18.74 -19.77
N TYR A 148 -15.46 -18.47 -20.11
CA TYR A 148 -14.33 -19.41 -20.07
C TYR A 148 -13.09 -18.72 -19.49
N GLY A 149 -12.09 -19.51 -19.09
CA GLY A 149 -10.81 -19.00 -18.57
C GLY A 149 -10.98 -18.16 -17.30
N ASN A 150 -10.26 -17.05 -17.21
CA ASN A 150 -10.25 -16.21 -16.03
C ASN A 150 -11.58 -15.44 -15.84
N TRP A 151 -12.27 -15.71 -14.74
CA TRP A 151 -13.55 -15.08 -14.37
C TRP A 151 -13.48 -13.55 -14.28
N TRP A 152 -12.33 -13.00 -13.84
CA TRP A 152 -12.14 -11.57 -13.63
C TRP A 152 -12.37 -10.72 -14.89
N GLU A 153 -11.95 -11.26 -16.03
CA GLU A 153 -12.12 -10.59 -17.33
C GLU A 153 -13.60 -10.38 -17.70
N TRP A 154 -14.45 -11.33 -17.33
CA TRP A 154 -15.88 -11.31 -17.62
C TRP A 154 -16.67 -10.45 -16.64
N GLN A 155 -16.28 -10.48 -15.36
CA GLN A 155 -17.11 -9.96 -14.28
C GLN A 155 -16.60 -8.62 -13.73
N ILE A 156 -15.34 -8.25 -13.98
CA ILE A 156 -14.73 -7.02 -13.49
C ILE A 156 -14.08 -6.22 -14.64
N GLY A 157 -13.12 -6.78 -15.36
CA GLY A 157 -12.31 -6.03 -16.33
C GLY A 157 -13.16 -5.45 -17.46
N SER A 158 -13.85 -6.32 -18.20
CA SER A 158 -14.66 -5.92 -19.37
C SER A 158 -15.89 -5.09 -19.01
N PRO A 159 -16.73 -5.44 -18.00
CA PRO A 159 -17.94 -4.66 -17.72
C PRO A 159 -17.64 -3.24 -17.21
N ARG A 160 -16.55 -3.03 -16.46
CA ARG A 160 -16.13 -1.69 -16.04
C ARG A 160 -15.86 -0.78 -17.24
N LEU A 161 -15.04 -1.25 -18.17
CA LEU A 161 -14.66 -0.50 -19.38
C LEU A 161 -15.86 -0.30 -20.31
N LEU A 162 -16.71 -1.34 -20.50
CA LEU A 162 -17.94 -1.21 -21.29
C LEU A 162 -18.86 -0.13 -20.72
N MET A 163 -19.04 -0.07 -19.40
CA MET A 163 -19.88 0.94 -18.77
C MET A 163 -19.27 2.35 -18.86
N ASP A 164 -17.94 2.48 -18.74
CA ASP A 164 -17.25 3.77 -18.92
C ASP A 164 -17.42 4.30 -20.35
N ILE A 165 -17.23 3.45 -21.37
CA ILE A 165 -17.45 3.79 -22.78
C ILE A 165 -18.93 4.15 -23.03
N THR A 166 -19.86 3.36 -22.48
CA THR A 166 -21.30 3.60 -22.65
C THR A 166 -21.71 4.92 -22.00
N ALA A 167 -21.15 5.27 -20.83
CA ALA A 167 -21.42 6.56 -20.19
C ALA A 167 -20.92 7.75 -21.03
N ALA A 168 -19.71 7.63 -21.60
CA ALA A 168 -19.08 8.71 -22.37
C ALA A 168 -19.73 8.92 -23.74
N LEU A 169 -20.22 7.85 -24.38
CA LEU A 169 -20.84 7.89 -25.69
C LEU A 169 -22.37 7.79 -25.66
N TYR A 170 -23.00 7.95 -24.49
CA TYR A 170 -24.43 7.70 -24.29
C TYR A 170 -25.31 8.34 -25.37
N ASP A 171 -25.05 9.60 -25.70
CA ASP A 171 -25.83 10.38 -26.68
C ASP A 171 -25.57 9.96 -28.14
N HIS A 172 -24.53 9.11 -28.39
CA HIS A 172 -24.17 8.59 -29.71
C HIS A 172 -24.53 7.12 -29.94
N LEU A 173 -24.85 6.36 -28.86
CA LEU A 173 -25.05 4.90 -28.94
C LEU A 173 -26.44 4.52 -29.45
N GLY A 174 -27.47 5.31 -29.15
CA GLY A 174 -28.87 4.93 -29.32
C GLY A 174 -29.35 3.87 -28.33
N ALA A 175 -30.65 3.70 -28.22
CA ALA A 175 -31.28 2.84 -27.20
C ALA A 175 -30.86 1.37 -27.29
N ASP A 176 -30.70 0.84 -28.51
CA ASP A 176 -30.39 -0.59 -28.72
C ASP A 176 -29.01 -0.97 -28.20
N ARG A 177 -27.97 -0.15 -28.47
CA ARG A 177 -26.62 -0.42 -27.98
C ARG A 177 -26.50 -0.26 -26.48
N VAL A 178 -27.20 0.74 -25.90
CA VAL A 178 -27.27 0.90 -24.44
C VAL A 178 -27.93 -0.31 -23.80
N ALA A 179 -29.06 -0.78 -24.38
CA ALA A 179 -29.76 -1.97 -23.89
C ALA A 179 -28.88 -3.23 -24.01
N ALA A 180 -28.17 -3.42 -25.12
CA ALA A 180 -27.24 -4.54 -25.31
C ALA A 180 -26.10 -4.54 -24.31
N ALA A 181 -25.47 -3.38 -24.04
CA ALA A 181 -24.43 -3.22 -23.03
C ALA A 181 -24.94 -3.54 -21.63
N CYS A 182 -26.15 -3.06 -21.26
CA CYS A 182 -26.81 -3.36 -20.00
C CYS A 182 -27.08 -4.87 -19.86
N ALA A 183 -27.60 -5.52 -20.91
CA ALA A 183 -27.92 -6.94 -20.92
C ALA A 183 -26.67 -7.81 -20.77
N ALA A 184 -25.56 -7.43 -21.37
CA ALA A 184 -24.26 -8.11 -21.21
C ALA A 184 -23.76 -8.03 -19.76
N VAL A 185 -23.85 -6.85 -19.12
CA VAL A 185 -23.49 -6.70 -17.71
C VAL A 185 -24.42 -7.53 -16.81
N ASP A 186 -25.75 -7.50 -17.03
CA ASP A 186 -26.69 -8.29 -16.25
C ASP A 186 -26.43 -9.81 -16.36
N HIS A 187 -25.91 -10.29 -17.52
CA HIS A 187 -25.57 -11.68 -17.74
C HIS A 187 -24.30 -12.10 -16.99
N PHE A 188 -23.20 -11.32 -17.10
CA PHE A 188 -21.92 -11.68 -16.51
C PHE A 188 -21.78 -11.25 -15.05
N VAL A 189 -22.53 -10.23 -14.61
CA VAL A 189 -22.61 -9.74 -13.24
C VAL A 189 -24.08 -9.76 -12.77
N PRO A 190 -24.68 -10.96 -12.63
CA PRO A 190 -26.07 -11.07 -12.21
C PRO A 190 -26.26 -10.59 -10.77
N ASP A 191 -27.46 -10.09 -10.43
CA ASP A 191 -27.80 -9.54 -9.11
C ASP A 191 -27.45 -10.48 -7.95
N ALA A 192 -27.57 -11.78 -8.17
CA ALA A 192 -27.23 -12.80 -7.17
C ALA A 192 -25.76 -12.74 -6.70
N MET A 193 -24.85 -12.22 -7.52
CA MET A 193 -23.46 -12.03 -7.10
C MET A 193 -23.28 -10.93 -6.04
N LEU A 194 -24.25 -10.02 -5.94
CA LEU A 194 -24.26 -8.96 -4.94
C LEU A 194 -25.12 -9.31 -3.71
N GLY A 195 -25.79 -10.47 -3.69
CA GLY A 195 -26.56 -10.96 -2.56
C GLY A 195 -25.64 -11.34 -1.39
N ASP A 196 -24.93 -12.45 -1.52
CA ASP A 196 -24.05 -12.97 -0.47
C ASP A 196 -22.65 -12.36 -0.53
N TYR A 197 -22.06 -12.05 0.63
CA TYR A 197 -20.68 -11.59 0.74
C TYR A 197 -19.74 -12.79 0.89
N THR A 198 -19.52 -13.51 -0.21
CA THR A 198 -18.76 -14.77 -0.23
C THR A 198 -17.99 -14.96 -1.55
N GLY A 199 -17.04 -15.89 -1.54
CA GLY A 199 -16.30 -16.32 -2.71
C GLY A 199 -15.51 -15.19 -3.37
N THR A 200 -15.72 -14.96 -4.66
CA THR A 200 -15.07 -13.88 -5.40
C THR A 200 -15.70 -12.50 -5.15
N SER A 201 -16.86 -12.44 -4.47
CA SER A 201 -17.60 -11.22 -4.20
C SER A 201 -17.30 -10.68 -2.79
N THR A 202 -16.01 -10.49 -2.47
CA THR A 202 -15.51 -9.97 -1.19
C THR A 202 -14.45 -8.87 -1.40
N GLY A 203 -14.22 -8.04 -0.38
CA GLY A 203 -13.19 -7.00 -0.40
C GLY A 203 -13.26 -6.10 -1.65
N ALA A 204 -12.12 -5.90 -2.29
CA ALA A 204 -12.00 -5.06 -3.49
C ALA A 204 -12.84 -5.57 -4.67
N ASN A 205 -12.97 -6.87 -4.84
CA ASN A 205 -13.78 -7.44 -5.93
C ASN A 205 -15.26 -7.08 -5.79
N ARG A 206 -15.81 -7.09 -4.55
CA ARG A 206 -17.19 -6.65 -4.30
C ARG A 206 -17.39 -5.20 -4.75
N VAL A 207 -16.46 -4.31 -4.48
CA VAL A 207 -16.53 -2.90 -4.86
C VAL A 207 -16.54 -2.74 -6.38
N ASP A 208 -15.70 -3.50 -7.10
CA ASP A 208 -15.66 -3.48 -8.57
C ASP A 208 -16.96 -4.00 -9.21
N LEU A 209 -17.55 -5.05 -8.62
CA LEU A 209 -18.86 -5.55 -9.06
C LEU A 209 -19.95 -4.49 -8.83
N CYS A 210 -19.97 -3.85 -7.65
CA CYS A 210 -20.90 -2.76 -7.33
C CYS A 210 -20.74 -1.58 -8.31
N ARG A 211 -19.51 -1.23 -8.70
CA ARG A 211 -19.26 -0.18 -9.70
C ARG A 211 -19.93 -0.50 -11.04
N SER A 212 -19.76 -1.71 -11.53
CA SER A 212 -20.34 -2.14 -12.80
C SER A 212 -21.88 -2.12 -12.76
N VAL A 213 -22.48 -2.61 -11.67
CA VAL A 213 -23.94 -2.64 -11.48
C VAL A 213 -24.50 -1.23 -11.24
N ALA A 214 -23.82 -0.35 -10.51
CA ALA A 214 -24.24 1.04 -10.32
C ALA A 214 -24.31 1.78 -11.65
N LEU A 215 -23.26 1.70 -12.46
CA LEU A 215 -23.24 2.34 -13.78
C LEU A 215 -24.29 1.73 -14.73
N ARG A 216 -24.45 0.41 -14.71
CA ARG A 216 -25.58 -0.25 -15.41
C ARG A 216 -26.91 0.32 -14.96
N GLY A 217 -27.08 0.60 -13.65
CA GLY A 217 -28.27 1.24 -13.10
C GLY A 217 -28.48 2.67 -13.61
N VAL A 218 -27.42 3.47 -13.67
CA VAL A 218 -27.45 4.82 -14.23
C VAL A 218 -27.83 4.80 -15.70
N LEU A 219 -27.13 4.03 -16.53
CA LEU A 219 -27.26 4.02 -17.99
C LEU A 219 -28.56 3.37 -18.47
N GLY A 220 -29.00 2.35 -17.76
CA GLY A 220 -30.29 1.67 -18.06
C GLY A 220 -31.48 2.25 -17.28
N ARG A 221 -31.33 3.37 -16.59
CA ARG A 221 -32.36 4.06 -15.79
C ARG A 221 -33.11 3.11 -14.86
N ALA A 222 -32.34 2.30 -14.11
CA ALA A 222 -32.88 1.22 -13.29
C ALA A 222 -32.63 1.50 -11.79
N PRO A 223 -33.58 2.10 -11.04
CA PRO A 223 -33.41 2.49 -9.64
C PRO A 223 -33.08 1.31 -8.73
N ALA A 224 -33.67 0.14 -9.01
CA ALA A 224 -33.43 -1.07 -8.24
C ALA A 224 -31.95 -1.54 -8.33
N LYS A 225 -31.29 -1.38 -9.50
CA LYS A 225 -29.87 -1.70 -9.68
C LYS A 225 -28.96 -0.75 -8.89
N LEU A 226 -29.30 0.55 -8.86
CA LEU A 226 -28.57 1.54 -8.06
C LEU A 226 -28.71 1.26 -6.56
N ALA A 227 -29.92 0.94 -6.09
CA ALA A 227 -30.16 0.56 -4.72
C ALA A 227 -29.39 -0.73 -4.36
N LEU A 228 -29.45 -1.76 -5.21
CA LEU A 228 -28.70 -3.01 -5.02
C LEU A 228 -27.19 -2.75 -4.92
N ALA A 229 -26.63 -2.00 -5.86
CA ALA A 229 -25.20 -1.70 -5.86
C ALA A 229 -24.76 -0.91 -4.62
N ARG A 230 -25.57 0.08 -4.17
CA ARG A 230 -25.33 0.82 -2.94
C ARG A 230 -25.36 -0.09 -1.70
N ASP A 231 -26.41 -0.90 -1.57
CA ASP A 231 -26.64 -1.73 -0.38
C ASP A 231 -25.59 -2.86 -0.28
N ALA A 232 -25.14 -3.37 -1.43
CA ALA A 232 -24.11 -4.38 -1.55
C ALA A 232 -22.70 -3.89 -1.15
N LEU A 233 -22.50 -2.58 -0.94
CA LEU A 233 -21.26 -2.02 -0.38
C LEU A 233 -21.19 -2.19 1.14
N SER A 234 -22.30 -2.18 1.87
CA SER A 234 -22.34 -2.22 3.32
C SER A 234 -21.51 -3.35 3.95
N PRO A 235 -21.51 -4.59 3.42
CA PRO A 235 -20.68 -5.67 3.97
C PRO A 235 -19.16 -5.44 3.85
N VAL A 236 -18.70 -4.51 3.02
CA VAL A 236 -17.27 -4.17 2.86
C VAL A 236 -16.77 -3.27 4.00
N PHE A 237 -17.64 -2.53 4.66
CA PHE A 237 -17.26 -1.48 5.60
C PHE A 237 -16.82 -1.97 6.97
N PRO A 238 -17.50 -2.94 7.63
CA PRO A 238 -17.12 -3.42 8.95
C PRO A 238 -15.71 -4.00 8.98
N TYR A 239 -15.04 -3.84 10.13
CA TYR A 239 -13.83 -4.61 10.37
C TYR A 239 -14.13 -6.10 10.35
N VAL A 240 -13.27 -6.84 9.64
CA VAL A 240 -13.30 -8.31 9.64
C VAL A 240 -12.34 -8.85 10.71
N THR A 241 -12.57 -10.11 11.14
CA THR A 241 -11.69 -10.84 12.04
C THR A 241 -10.93 -11.96 11.34
N GLU A 242 -11.39 -12.33 10.13
CA GLU A 242 -10.78 -13.33 9.26
C GLU A 242 -11.11 -13.04 7.80
N GLY A 243 -10.30 -13.54 6.85
CA GLY A 243 -10.54 -13.41 5.41
C GLY A 243 -10.27 -12.01 4.85
N ASP A 244 -10.97 -11.68 3.78
CA ASP A 244 -10.75 -10.48 2.98
C ASP A 244 -11.42 -9.24 3.59
N GLY A 245 -10.68 -8.15 3.75
CA GLY A 245 -11.21 -6.87 4.22
C GLY A 245 -10.27 -6.07 5.11
N LEU A 246 -10.82 -5.02 5.72
CA LEU A 246 -10.14 -4.18 6.70
C LEU A 246 -10.23 -4.79 8.10
N TYR A 247 -9.16 -4.75 8.85
CA TYR A 247 -9.08 -5.16 10.26
C TYR A 247 -8.94 -3.95 11.19
N ALA A 248 -9.32 -4.11 12.44
CA ALA A 248 -9.32 -3.05 13.43
C ALA A 248 -7.92 -2.44 13.71
N ASP A 249 -6.85 -3.18 13.46
CA ASP A 249 -5.46 -2.73 13.58
C ASP A 249 -4.93 -1.97 12.35
N GLY A 250 -5.77 -1.76 11.31
CA GLY A 250 -5.41 -1.14 10.05
C GLY A 250 -4.87 -2.11 8.98
N SER A 251 -4.79 -3.41 9.28
CA SER A 251 -4.45 -4.42 8.29
C SER A 251 -5.50 -4.47 7.18
N PHE A 252 -5.05 -4.77 5.95
CA PHE A 252 -5.93 -5.16 4.84
C PHE A 252 -5.44 -6.47 4.23
N VAL A 253 -6.32 -7.46 4.23
CA VAL A 253 -6.08 -8.79 3.67
C VAL A 253 -6.97 -9.01 2.46
N GLN A 254 -6.45 -9.65 1.44
CA GLN A 254 -7.20 -10.14 0.28
C GLN A 254 -6.66 -11.52 -0.10
N HIS A 255 -7.45 -12.32 -0.84
CA HIS A 255 -7.14 -13.73 -1.10
C HIS A 255 -6.96 -14.54 0.19
N THR A 256 -7.75 -14.21 1.19
CA THR A 256 -7.87 -14.85 2.52
C THR A 256 -6.61 -14.74 3.40
N TRP A 257 -5.40 -14.81 2.83
CA TRP A 257 -4.16 -14.99 3.57
C TRP A 257 -3.03 -14.03 3.15
N VAL A 258 -3.31 -13.02 2.34
CA VAL A 258 -2.26 -12.16 1.77
C VAL A 258 -2.40 -10.72 2.26
N ALA A 259 -1.33 -10.14 2.78
CA ALA A 259 -1.23 -8.71 3.09
C ALA A 259 -1.26 -7.91 1.78
N TYR A 260 -2.34 -7.16 1.53
CA TYR A 260 -2.61 -6.64 0.19
C TYR A 260 -3.04 -5.16 0.12
N SER A 261 -2.68 -4.36 1.11
CA SER A 261 -3.03 -2.91 1.17
C SER A 261 -2.58 -2.16 -0.09
N GLY A 262 -1.42 -2.53 -0.68
CA GLY A 262 -0.78 -1.78 -1.77
C GLY A 262 -1.42 -1.94 -3.14
N THR A 263 -2.17 -3.02 -3.38
CA THR A 263 -2.82 -3.29 -4.67
C THR A 263 -4.31 -3.53 -4.53
N TYR A 264 -4.79 -4.65 -3.97
CA TYR A 264 -6.23 -4.85 -3.76
C TYR A 264 -6.85 -3.82 -2.81
N GLY A 265 -6.15 -3.43 -1.74
CA GLY A 265 -6.59 -2.35 -0.87
C GLY A 265 -6.68 -1.01 -1.61
N GLN A 266 -5.75 -0.72 -2.52
CA GLN A 266 -5.80 0.45 -3.39
C GLN A 266 -7.02 0.41 -4.30
N VAL A 267 -7.31 -0.74 -4.95
CA VAL A 267 -8.48 -0.92 -5.82
C VAL A 267 -9.78 -0.70 -5.03
N MET A 268 -9.86 -1.25 -3.81
CA MET A 268 -11.02 -1.02 -2.92
C MET A 268 -11.19 0.46 -2.60
N LEU A 269 -10.12 1.14 -2.22
CA LEU A 269 -10.15 2.56 -1.84
C LEU A 269 -10.57 3.46 -3.02
N ASP A 270 -10.01 3.23 -4.23
CA ASP A 270 -10.37 3.96 -5.45
C ASP A 270 -11.83 3.73 -5.84
N GLY A 271 -12.26 2.47 -5.85
CA GLY A 271 -13.63 2.11 -6.21
C GLY A 271 -14.66 2.70 -5.25
N LEU A 272 -14.41 2.63 -3.94
CA LEU A 272 -15.28 3.25 -2.92
C LEU A 272 -15.28 4.76 -3.05
N GLY A 273 -14.12 5.39 -3.26
CA GLY A 273 -14.03 6.84 -3.47
C GLY A 273 -14.87 7.31 -4.67
N ARG A 274 -14.78 6.61 -5.79
CA ARG A 274 -15.58 6.90 -6.99
C ARG A 274 -17.07 6.70 -6.76
N LEU A 275 -17.48 5.63 -6.09
CA LEU A 275 -18.90 5.35 -5.80
C LEU A 275 -19.47 6.32 -4.77
N PHE A 276 -18.73 6.65 -3.71
CA PHE A 276 -19.17 7.66 -2.74
C PHE A 276 -19.34 9.03 -3.39
N THR A 277 -18.41 9.43 -4.26
CA THR A 277 -18.50 10.68 -5.00
C THR A 277 -19.64 10.66 -6.02
N LEU A 278 -19.84 9.55 -6.74
CA LEU A 278 -20.94 9.40 -7.71
C LEU A 278 -22.31 9.56 -7.06
N LEU A 279 -22.53 8.87 -5.95
CA LEU A 279 -23.84 8.77 -5.30
C LEU A 279 -24.15 9.89 -4.31
N ALA A 280 -23.15 10.70 -3.93
CA ALA A 280 -23.30 11.79 -2.94
C ALA A 280 -24.45 12.76 -3.30
N GLY A 281 -25.31 13.06 -2.33
CA GLY A 281 -26.44 13.98 -2.48
C GLY A 281 -27.53 13.49 -3.44
N SER A 282 -27.52 12.22 -3.90
CA SER A 282 -28.60 11.59 -4.64
C SER A 282 -29.50 10.76 -3.73
N GLU A 283 -30.63 10.28 -4.25
CA GLU A 283 -31.49 9.34 -3.51
C GLU A 283 -30.82 7.97 -3.23
N TRP A 284 -29.71 7.68 -3.92
CA TRP A 284 -28.90 6.47 -3.71
C TRP A 284 -27.61 6.75 -2.92
N GLU A 285 -27.51 7.85 -2.20
CA GLU A 285 -26.33 8.14 -1.37
C GLU A 285 -26.06 7.01 -0.37
N VAL A 286 -24.77 6.68 -0.18
CA VAL A 286 -24.32 5.73 0.83
C VAL A 286 -24.39 6.38 2.20
N THR A 287 -25.42 6.00 2.97
CA THR A 287 -25.70 6.54 4.32
C THR A 287 -25.33 5.57 5.45
N ASP A 288 -24.80 4.40 5.13
CA ASP A 288 -24.34 3.42 6.11
C ASP A 288 -23.24 4.05 6.99
N PRO A 289 -23.40 4.06 8.33
CA PRO A 289 -22.42 4.64 9.24
C PRO A 289 -21.05 3.92 9.19
N GLY A 290 -21.01 2.66 8.78
CA GLY A 290 -19.77 1.90 8.53
C GLY A 290 -18.86 2.54 7.48
N LYS A 291 -19.38 3.42 6.62
CA LYS A 291 -18.59 4.24 5.69
C LYS A 291 -17.44 4.97 6.39
N GLN A 292 -17.61 5.37 7.66
CA GLN A 292 -16.57 6.06 8.41
C GLN A 292 -15.32 5.20 8.62
N ILE A 293 -15.46 3.88 8.76
CA ILE A 293 -14.32 2.94 8.85
C ILE A 293 -13.45 3.03 7.61
N VAL A 294 -14.07 3.15 6.43
CA VAL A 294 -13.34 3.32 5.16
C VAL A 294 -12.61 4.66 5.12
N LEU A 295 -13.24 5.74 5.57
CA LEU A 295 -12.61 7.06 5.63
C LEU A 295 -11.43 7.06 6.61
N ASP A 296 -11.59 6.48 7.79
CA ASP A 296 -10.52 6.35 8.80
C ASP A 296 -9.35 5.50 8.31
N SER A 297 -9.58 4.55 7.38
CA SER A 297 -8.55 3.68 6.83
C SER A 297 -7.44 4.45 6.11
N VAL A 298 -7.72 5.64 5.57
CA VAL A 298 -6.72 6.51 4.94
C VAL A 298 -5.53 6.75 5.88
N GLU A 299 -5.82 7.07 7.15
CA GLU A 299 -4.78 7.39 8.14
C GLU A 299 -4.29 6.15 8.92
N ARG A 300 -5.15 5.14 9.11
CA ARG A 300 -4.84 3.96 9.92
C ARG A 300 -4.23 2.81 9.13
N ALA A 301 -4.67 2.61 7.88
CA ALA A 301 -4.30 1.45 7.07
C ALA A 301 -3.33 1.78 5.94
N TYR A 302 -3.47 2.95 5.29
CA TYR A 302 -2.69 3.26 4.08
C TYR A 302 -1.53 4.23 4.35
N ALA A 303 -1.76 5.36 5.03
CA ALA A 303 -0.73 6.37 5.25
C ALA A 303 0.55 5.83 5.94
N PRO A 304 0.47 4.91 6.92
CA PRO A 304 1.68 4.33 7.51
C PRO A 304 2.53 3.51 6.55
N LEU A 305 1.94 2.99 5.47
CA LEU A 305 2.61 2.15 4.46
C LEU A 305 3.23 2.94 3.31
N ILE A 306 2.95 4.25 3.22
CA ILE A 306 3.49 5.11 2.16
C ILE A 306 4.74 5.84 2.67
N HIS A 307 5.83 5.79 1.91
CA HIS A 307 7.09 6.48 2.18
C HIS A 307 7.55 7.25 0.94
N ASP A 308 7.65 8.59 1.04
CA ASP A 308 8.05 9.48 -0.08
C ASP A 308 7.30 9.18 -1.40
N GLY A 309 6.01 8.85 -1.32
CA GLY A 309 5.16 8.53 -2.48
C GLY A 309 5.12 7.05 -2.90
N LEU A 310 6.07 6.21 -2.47
CA LEU A 310 6.00 4.76 -2.68
C LEU A 310 5.12 4.07 -1.62
N VAL A 311 4.53 2.92 -1.94
CA VAL A 311 3.98 1.99 -0.95
C VAL A 311 4.93 0.82 -0.76
N MET A 312 5.17 0.43 0.47
CA MET A 312 6.13 -0.64 0.79
C MET A 312 5.72 -1.98 0.15
N ASP A 313 6.64 -2.63 -0.55
CA ASP A 313 6.39 -3.90 -1.27
C ASP A 313 5.92 -5.06 -0.36
N ILE A 314 6.11 -4.93 0.94
CA ILE A 314 5.63 -5.92 1.93
C ILE A 314 4.10 -6.11 1.94
N VAL A 315 3.34 -5.23 1.26
CA VAL A 315 1.87 -5.29 1.15
C VAL A 315 1.38 -5.30 -0.30
N ASN A 316 2.23 -5.65 -1.26
CA ASN A 316 1.89 -5.70 -2.69
C ASN A 316 1.59 -7.13 -3.22
N GLY A 317 1.73 -8.17 -2.35
CA GLY A 317 1.50 -9.56 -2.73
C GLY A 317 2.33 -9.95 -3.95
N ARG A 318 1.74 -10.66 -4.93
CA ARG A 318 2.44 -11.06 -6.15
C ARG A 318 2.79 -9.91 -7.10
N ALA A 319 2.18 -8.72 -6.90
CA ALA A 319 2.42 -7.57 -7.77
C ALA A 319 3.86 -7.02 -7.71
N ILE A 320 4.66 -7.41 -6.72
CA ILE A 320 6.11 -7.10 -6.67
C ILE A 320 6.86 -7.56 -7.92
N SER A 321 6.30 -8.49 -8.69
CA SER A 321 6.91 -9.04 -9.91
C SER A 321 6.47 -8.34 -11.20
N ARG A 322 5.58 -7.34 -11.16
CA ARG A 322 4.95 -6.82 -12.39
C ARG A 322 5.89 -6.01 -13.28
N GLY A 323 6.68 -5.12 -12.72
CA GLY A 323 7.64 -4.30 -13.49
C GLY A 323 7.05 -3.70 -14.76
N TYR A 324 7.71 -3.91 -15.92
CA TYR A 324 7.20 -3.52 -17.23
C TYR A 324 6.39 -4.66 -17.85
N LEU A 325 5.09 -4.46 -18.10
CA LEU A 325 4.26 -5.45 -18.78
C LEU A 325 4.37 -5.34 -20.30
N LYS A 326 4.35 -6.48 -21.00
CA LYS A 326 4.37 -6.52 -22.49
C LYS A 326 3.17 -5.84 -23.12
N SER A 327 2.03 -5.89 -22.43
CA SER A 327 0.77 -5.38 -22.88
C SER A 327 0.51 -3.93 -22.47
N ASP A 328 1.47 -3.28 -21.84
CA ASP A 328 1.32 -1.89 -21.38
C ASP A 328 1.75 -0.92 -22.48
N ASP A 329 0.76 -0.34 -23.18
CA ASP A 329 0.99 0.64 -24.25
C ASP A 329 1.71 1.91 -23.74
N LEU A 330 1.71 2.17 -22.42
CA LEU A 330 2.43 3.28 -21.77
C LEU A 330 3.85 2.93 -21.37
N HIS A 331 4.21 1.65 -21.40
CA HIS A 331 5.51 1.15 -20.95
C HIS A 331 5.94 1.71 -19.58
N VAL A 332 5.03 1.64 -18.60
CA VAL A 332 5.24 2.15 -17.23
C VAL A 332 5.72 1.03 -16.32
N MET A 333 6.77 1.32 -15.53
CA MET A 333 7.23 0.39 -14.51
C MET A 333 6.27 0.38 -13.33
N ARG A 334 5.62 -0.77 -13.09
CA ARG A 334 4.67 -1.00 -11.98
C ARG A 334 5.42 -1.30 -10.69
N SER A 335 6.17 -0.32 -10.22
CA SER A 335 6.98 -0.36 -9.01
C SER A 335 6.18 -0.04 -7.75
N ASP A 336 6.87 -0.04 -6.62
CA ASP A 336 6.41 0.49 -5.33
C ASP A 336 5.91 1.94 -5.43
N HIS A 337 6.62 2.82 -6.17
CA HIS A 337 6.15 4.19 -6.46
C HIS A 337 4.86 4.20 -7.28
N PHE A 338 4.76 3.38 -8.33
CA PHE A 338 3.53 3.28 -9.12
C PHE A 338 2.33 2.95 -8.22
N HIS A 339 2.45 1.91 -7.38
CA HIS A 339 1.35 1.50 -6.49
C HIS A 339 1.07 2.53 -5.40
N GLY A 340 2.10 3.17 -4.83
CA GLY A 340 1.94 4.24 -3.85
C GLY A 340 1.22 5.46 -4.42
N GLN A 341 1.58 5.88 -5.61
CA GLN A 341 0.94 6.98 -6.32
C GLN A 341 -0.53 6.69 -6.64
N GLN A 342 -0.87 5.44 -6.99
CA GLN A 342 -2.27 5.02 -7.18
C GLN A 342 -3.09 5.14 -5.87
N ILE A 343 -2.50 4.81 -4.71
CA ILE A 343 -3.16 5.01 -3.40
C ILE A 343 -3.36 6.51 -3.13
N VAL A 344 -2.36 7.34 -3.40
CA VAL A 344 -2.46 8.80 -3.21
C VAL A 344 -3.55 9.40 -4.09
N ALA A 345 -3.68 8.96 -5.35
CA ALA A 345 -4.75 9.37 -6.24
C ALA A 345 -6.13 8.88 -5.75
N ALA A 346 -6.23 7.64 -5.25
CA ALA A 346 -7.46 7.10 -4.66
C ALA A 346 -7.93 7.91 -3.44
N MET A 347 -6.99 8.35 -2.58
CA MET A 347 -7.30 9.25 -1.46
C MET A 347 -7.84 10.60 -1.95
N ALA A 348 -7.29 11.15 -3.03
CA ALA A 348 -7.78 12.39 -3.62
C ALA A 348 -9.21 12.27 -4.17
N VAL A 349 -9.57 11.11 -4.73
CA VAL A 349 -10.95 10.82 -5.17
C VAL A 349 -11.88 10.63 -3.97
N LEU A 350 -11.45 9.86 -2.96
CA LEU A 350 -12.24 9.59 -1.75
C LEU A 350 -12.58 10.86 -0.99
N ALA A 351 -11.73 11.88 -1.05
CA ALA A 351 -11.96 13.20 -0.44
C ALA A 351 -13.28 13.85 -0.91
N GLY A 352 -13.79 13.51 -2.10
CA GLY A 352 -15.09 13.97 -2.59
C GLY A 352 -16.29 13.52 -1.73
N GLY A 353 -16.15 12.42 -0.98
CA GLY A 353 -17.17 11.88 -0.09
C GLY A 353 -16.88 12.09 1.42
N ALA A 354 -15.84 12.86 1.77
CA ALA A 354 -15.35 13.07 3.12
C ALA A 354 -15.78 14.42 3.70
N SER A 355 -15.68 14.59 5.03
CA SER A 355 -15.88 15.86 5.71
C SER A 355 -14.80 16.91 5.35
N ASP A 356 -15.06 18.20 5.60
CA ASP A 356 -14.10 19.28 5.35
C ASP A 356 -12.80 19.06 6.12
N ALA A 357 -12.88 18.63 7.37
CA ALA A 357 -11.72 18.38 8.22
C ALA A 357 -10.86 17.20 7.71
N GLU A 358 -11.47 16.15 7.19
CA GLU A 358 -10.76 15.02 6.56
C GLU A 358 -10.09 15.47 5.25
N ARG A 359 -10.81 16.23 4.42
CA ARG A 359 -10.25 16.77 3.17
C ARG A 359 -9.03 17.64 3.41
N GLU A 360 -9.07 18.50 4.42
CA GLU A 360 -7.93 19.37 4.78
C GLU A 360 -6.71 18.53 5.21
N ARG A 361 -6.90 17.58 6.13
CA ARG A 361 -5.82 16.71 6.62
C ARG A 361 -5.23 15.86 5.50
N TRP A 362 -6.07 15.27 4.65
CA TRP A 362 -5.60 14.44 3.53
C TRP A 362 -4.91 15.26 2.45
N SER A 363 -5.42 16.45 2.14
CA SER A 363 -4.76 17.37 1.19
C SER A 363 -3.37 17.76 1.65
N ALA A 364 -3.18 18.08 2.94
CA ALA A 364 -1.86 18.37 3.51
C ALA A 364 -0.91 17.17 3.41
N ARG A 365 -1.41 15.94 3.64
CA ARG A 365 -0.64 14.71 3.54
C ARG A 365 -0.27 14.38 2.08
N ILE A 366 -1.22 14.49 1.16
CA ILE A 366 -0.99 14.32 -0.29
C ILE A 366 0.06 15.30 -0.80
N LYS A 367 -0.03 16.59 -0.41
CA LYS A 367 1.01 17.59 -0.73
C LYS A 367 2.39 17.14 -0.27
N GLY A 368 2.50 16.63 0.97
CA GLY A 368 3.76 16.16 1.50
C GLY A 368 4.36 15.02 0.66
N TRP A 369 3.56 14.08 0.21
CA TRP A 369 4.04 13.01 -0.68
C TRP A 369 4.41 13.53 -2.07
N ILE A 370 3.63 14.46 -2.65
CA ILE A 370 3.96 15.12 -3.92
C ILE A 370 5.34 15.78 -3.85
N GLU A 371 5.64 16.51 -2.77
CA GLU A 371 6.91 17.22 -2.60
C GLU A 371 8.10 16.29 -2.37
N ARG A 372 7.89 15.16 -1.69
CA ARG A 372 8.94 14.20 -1.34
C ARG A 372 9.22 13.16 -2.42
N ASP A 373 8.26 12.84 -3.28
CA ASP A 373 8.46 11.90 -4.40
C ASP A 373 9.34 12.54 -5.49
N THR A 374 10.65 12.41 -5.31
CA THR A 374 11.66 12.91 -6.25
C THR A 374 12.22 11.83 -7.18
N VAL A 375 11.80 10.57 -7.00
CA VAL A 375 12.23 9.42 -7.83
C VAL A 375 11.36 9.34 -9.08
N THR A 376 10.05 9.34 -8.90
CA THR A 376 9.05 9.31 -9.97
C THR A 376 7.98 10.36 -9.67
N PRO A 377 8.20 11.67 -9.98
CA PRO A 377 7.30 12.73 -9.56
C PRO A 377 5.85 12.49 -9.98
N ILE A 378 4.95 12.43 -9.00
CA ILE A 378 3.54 12.03 -9.18
C ILE A 378 2.78 12.95 -10.14
N LEU A 379 3.06 14.27 -10.14
CA LEU A 379 2.36 15.24 -10.99
C LEU A 379 2.66 15.09 -12.49
N THR A 380 3.63 14.26 -12.86
CA THR A 380 3.98 13.97 -14.25
C THR A 380 3.93 12.47 -14.55
N ALA A 381 3.42 11.67 -13.61
CA ALA A 381 3.40 10.23 -13.74
C ALA A 381 2.53 9.76 -14.92
N PRO A 382 3.07 8.92 -15.83
CA PRO A 382 2.41 8.57 -17.08
C PRO A 382 1.15 7.72 -16.94
N GLN A 383 1.00 7.02 -15.83
CA GLN A 383 -0.14 6.14 -15.56
C GLN A 383 -1.45 6.86 -15.25
N PHE A 384 -1.42 8.16 -14.95
CA PHE A 384 -2.63 8.88 -14.57
C PHE A 384 -3.38 9.42 -15.76
N PRO A 385 -4.70 9.21 -15.83
CA PRO A 385 -5.57 9.99 -16.72
C PRO A 385 -5.57 11.47 -16.32
N VAL A 386 -5.96 12.34 -17.24
CA VAL A 386 -6.01 13.79 -17.00
C VAL A 386 -6.84 14.15 -15.76
N ALA A 387 -7.93 13.42 -15.50
CA ALA A 387 -8.78 13.64 -14.33
C ALA A 387 -8.02 13.52 -13.00
N ASP A 388 -7.19 12.48 -12.85
CA ASP A 388 -6.43 12.25 -11.62
C ASP A 388 -5.28 13.28 -11.50
N LEU A 389 -4.61 13.58 -12.61
CA LEU A 389 -3.61 14.66 -12.65
C LEU A 389 -4.20 16.00 -12.24
N ALA A 390 -5.38 16.37 -12.78
CA ALA A 390 -6.03 17.65 -12.45
C ALA A 390 -6.38 17.73 -10.94
N ARG A 391 -6.89 16.66 -10.34
CA ARG A 391 -7.13 16.59 -8.89
C ARG A 391 -5.86 16.75 -8.08
N LEU A 392 -4.79 16.04 -8.45
CA LEU A 392 -3.51 16.12 -7.74
C LEU A 392 -2.86 17.51 -7.89
N HIS A 393 -2.92 18.12 -9.07
CA HIS A 393 -2.46 19.50 -9.29
C HIS A 393 -3.29 20.52 -8.49
N ALA A 394 -4.61 20.36 -8.44
CA ALA A 394 -5.48 21.22 -7.63
C ALA A 394 -5.12 21.14 -6.14
N ILE A 395 -4.88 19.93 -5.61
CA ILE A 395 -4.42 19.75 -4.24
C ILE A 395 -3.03 20.37 -4.03
N ALA A 396 -2.08 20.18 -4.94
CA ALA A 396 -0.75 20.76 -4.84
C ALA A 396 -0.78 22.29 -4.82
N ALA A 397 -1.65 22.91 -5.63
CA ALA A 397 -1.82 24.34 -5.73
C ALA A 397 -2.68 24.97 -4.61
N ALA A 398 -3.51 24.18 -3.92
CA ALA A 398 -4.39 24.67 -2.87
C ALA A 398 -3.60 25.30 -1.70
N PRO A 399 -4.13 26.28 -0.97
CA PRO A 399 -3.49 26.81 0.24
C PRO A 399 -3.33 25.73 1.32
N GLY A 400 -2.41 25.94 2.27
CA GLY A 400 -2.10 25.03 3.37
C GLY A 400 -0.71 24.38 3.22
N GLU A 401 -0.13 24.00 4.34
CA GLU A 401 1.20 23.41 4.42
C GLU A 401 1.18 21.91 4.11
N ALA A 402 2.29 21.42 3.54
CA ALA A 402 2.52 20.00 3.33
C ALA A 402 2.78 19.28 4.67
N ALA A 403 2.06 18.21 4.97
CA ALA A 403 2.29 17.43 6.17
C ALA A 403 3.58 16.60 6.08
N PRO A 404 4.34 16.49 7.18
CA PRO A 404 5.48 15.57 7.25
C PRO A 404 5.00 14.12 7.19
N GLU A 405 5.97 13.19 7.00
CA GLU A 405 5.69 11.75 7.18
C GLU A 405 5.25 11.48 8.63
N PRO A 406 4.27 10.58 8.83
CA PRO A 406 3.85 10.22 10.18
C PRO A 406 4.98 9.49 10.91
N ALA A 407 5.37 9.98 12.11
CA ALA A 407 6.32 9.27 12.98
C ALA A 407 5.57 8.25 13.85
N GLY A 408 6.23 7.19 14.25
CA GLY A 408 5.69 6.16 15.15
C GLY A 408 5.98 4.73 14.69
N HIS A 409 5.46 3.78 15.47
CA HIS A 409 5.46 2.37 15.12
C HIS A 409 4.02 1.89 14.91
N HIS A 410 3.77 1.24 13.78
CA HIS A 410 2.50 0.64 13.45
C HIS A 410 2.66 -0.88 13.34
N LEU A 411 1.97 -1.60 14.20
CA LEU A 411 1.91 -3.06 14.17
C LEU A 411 0.59 -3.49 13.54
N PHE A 412 0.67 -4.00 12.32
CA PHE A 412 -0.43 -4.59 11.57
C PHE A 412 -0.46 -6.10 11.85
N ALA A 413 -0.86 -6.45 13.05
CA ALA A 413 -0.77 -7.81 13.55
C ALA A 413 -1.62 -8.79 12.75
N ALA A 414 -2.80 -8.36 12.22
CA ALA A 414 -3.68 -9.24 11.45
C ALA A 414 -3.11 -9.61 10.07
N MET A 415 -2.16 -8.84 9.53
CA MET A 415 -1.47 -9.17 8.28
C MET A 415 0.02 -9.47 8.48
N ASP A 416 0.48 -9.73 9.71
CA ASP A 416 1.86 -10.06 10.07
C ASP A 416 2.90 -9.03 9.53
N ARG A 417 2.58 -7.74 9.62
CA ARG A 417 3.44 -6.63 9.16
C ARG A 417 3.71 -5.64 10.28
N ALA A 418 4.87 -5.01 10.23
CA ALA A 418 5.19 -3.87 11.07
C ALA A 418 5.87 -2.77 10.28
N VAL A 419 5.55 -1.52 10.61
CA VAL A 419 6.19 -0.34 10.02
C VAL A 419 6.70 0.57 11.13
N HIS A 420 7.94 0.97 11.03
CA HIS A 420 8.58 1.86 11.98
C HIS A 420 9.09 3.12 11.28
N ARG A 421 8.70 4.30 11.79
CA ARG A 421 9.04 5.59 11.20
C ARG A 421 9.62 6.52 12.25
N ARG A 422 10.85 6.93 12.03
CA ARG A 422 11.56 7.91 12.87
C ARG A 422 12.23 8.96 11.97
N PRO A 423 12.62 10.10 12.51
CA PRO A 423 13.30 11.13 11.70
C PRO A 423 14.54 10.59 10.95
N ALA A 424 15.24 9.61 11.53
CA ALA A 424 16.46 9.04 10.93
C ALA A 424 16.17 8.04 9.81
N PHE A 425 15.07 7.28 9.89
CA PHE A 425 14.77 6.20 8.95
C PHE A 425 13.31 5.74 8.98
N THR A 426 12.96 5.00 7.94
CA THR A 426 11.72 4.21 7.84
C THR A 426 12.08 2.74 7.63
N ALA A 427 11.35 1.83 8.26
CA ALA A 427 11.53 0.39 8.09
C ALA A 427 10.19 -0.33 7.97
N GLY A 428 10.15 -1.37 7.14
CA GLY A 428 9.03 -2.29 6.98
C GLY A 428 9.47 -3.72 7.25
N LEU A 429 8.68 -4.48 8.02
CA LEU A 429 8.93 -5.88 8.35
C LEU A 429 7.81 -6.76 7.83
N ALA A 430 8.18 -7.84 7.12
CA ALA A 430 7.24 -8.84 6.62
C ALA A 430 7.50 -10.20 7.28
N MET A 431 6.44 -10.79 7.82
CA MET A 431 6.42 -12.06 8.50
C MET A 431 5.31 -12.96 7.93
N ALA A 432 5.26 -14.23 8.33
CA ALA A 432 4.22 -15.19 7.97
C ALA A 432 3.87 -16.08 9.17
N SER A 433 2.60 -16.50 9.23
CA SER A 433 2.06 -17.35 10.29
C SER A 433 0.98 -18.29 9.71
N ASP A 434 0.27 -18.99 10.58
CA ASP A 434 -0.94 -19.75 10.21
C ASP A 434 -2.08 -18.88 9.67
N ARG A 435 -1.96 -17.54 9.77
CA ARG A 435 -2.92 -16.54 9.30
C ARG A 435 -2.51 -15.87 7.99
N ILE A 436 -1.19 -15.75 7.72
CA ILE A 436 -0.64 -15.04 6.55
C ILE A 436 0.38 -15.94 5.85
N ALA A 437 0.20 -16.07 4.54
CA ALA A 437 1.03 -16.91 3.68
C ALA A 437 2.51 -16.49 3.69
N HIS A 438 3.41 -17.45 3.42
CA HIS A 438 4.82 -17.17 3.17
C HIS A 438 4.99 -16.14 2.04
N TYR A 439 4.23 -16.29 0.97
CA TYR A 439 4.17 -15.42 -0.19
C TYR A 439 2.92 -15.74 -1.02
N GLU A 440 2.67 -14.95 -2.04
CA GLU A 440 1.68 -15.28 -3.06
C GLU A 440 2.34 -15.36 -4.44
N CYS A 441 1.93 -16.34 -5.24
CA CYS A 441 2.11 -16.40 -6.69
C CYS A 441 0.78 -16.79 -7.36
N GLY A 442 0.68 -16.61 -8.66
CA GLY A 442 -0.50 -16.94 -9.45
C GLY A 442 -0.51 -16.16 -10.76
N ASN A 443 -1.22 -16.67 -11.77
CA ASN A 443 -1.25 -16.08 -13.12
C ASN A 443 0.14 -15.85 -13.74
N GLY A 444 1.12 -16.67 -13.39
CA GLY A 444 2.51 -16.51 -13.86
C GLY A 444 3.29 -15.38 -13.18
N GLU A 445 2.74 -14.75 -12.15
CA GLU A 445 3.37 -13.70 -11.36
C GLU A 445 4.06 -14.28 -10.11
N ASN A 446 5.23 -13.75 -9.73
CA ASN A 446 5.96 -13.98 -8.49
C ASN A 446 6.25 -15.45 -8.12
N PRO A 447 6.80 -16.27 -9.04
CA PRO A 447 7.02 -17.69 -8.79
C PRO A 447 8.08 -17.97 -7.70
N ARG A 448 8.88 -16.99 -7.27
CA ARG A 448 10.06 -17.12 -6.40
C ARG A 448 9.95 -16.34 -5.09
N GLY A 449 8.79 -15.81 -4.75
CA GLY A 449 8.59 -15.00 -3.52
C GLY A 449 8.75 -15.77 -2.19
N TRP A 450 9.25 -17.00 -2.19
CA TRP A 450 9.31 -18.00 -1.12
C TRP A 450 9.64 -17.46 0.26
N HIS A 451 10.60 -16.52 0.34
CA HIS A 451 11.17 -16.03 1.60
C HIS A 451 10.73 -14.62 1.99
N THR A 452 9.79 -14.01 1.26
CA THR A 452 9.33 -12.65 1.58
C THR A 452 8.66 -12.55 2.95
N GLY A 453 8.05 -13.64 3.46
CA GLY A 453 7.48 -13.75 4.80
C GLY A 453 8.44 -14.28 5.88
N ALA A 454 9.73 -14.48 5.58
CA ALA A 454 10.71 -15.05 6.51
C ALA A 454 11.41 -14.01 7.40
N GLY A 455 10.72 -12.95 7.79
CA GLY A 455 11.26 -11.81 8.53
C GLY A 455 12.06 -10.86 7.66
N MET A 456 11.57 -10.59 6.43
CA MET A 456 12.19 -9.63 5.53
C MET A 456 12.07 -8.22 6.12
N LEU A 457 13.22 -7.57 6.34
CA LEU A 457 13.33 -6.23 6.88
C LEU A 457 13.83 -5.27 5.79
N THR A 458 12.93 -4.46 5.27
CA THR A 458 13.24 -3.37 4.35
C THR A 458 13.44 -2.07 5.10
N TRP A 459 14.34 -1.19 4.63
CA TRP A 459 14.54 0.10 5.26
C TRP A 459 15.08 1.17 4.31
N TRP A 460 14.73 2.42 4.61
CA TRP A 460 15.16 3.63 3.93
C TRP A 460 15.79 4.59 4.95
N ALA A 461 16.97 5.10 4.67
CA ALA A 461 17.55 6.20 5.44
C ALA A 461 16.83 7.49 5.03
N ASN A 462 16.20 8.15 5.97
CA ASN A 462 15.67 9.50 5.75
C ASN A 462 16.90 10.42 5.72
N GLY A 463 17.17 11.06 4.57
CA GLY A 463 18.40 11.82 4.37
C GLY A 463 18.66 12.76 5.53
N ALA A 464 19.87 12.74 6.12
CA ALA A 464 20.32 13.82 6.95
C ALA A 464 20.04 15.12 6.19
N ALA A 465 19.27 16.03 6.80
CA ALA A 465 19.02 17.34 6.23
C ALA A 465 20.40 17.87 5.80
N SER A 466 20.62 17.89 4.48
CA SER A 466 21.86 18.40 3.93
C SER A 466 21.99 19.78 4.55
N ASP A 467 23.08 19.98 5.27
CA ASP A 467 23.49 21.23 5.89
C ASP A 467 23.06 22.42 5.02
N ARG A 468 21.87 22.99 5.31
CA ARG A 468 21.35 24.20 4.63
C ARG A 468 21.99 25.41 5.28
N SER A 469 23.30 25.38 5.49
CA SER A 469 24.10 26.56 5.79
C SER A 469 24.86 26.97 4.53
N GLY A 470 24.23 27.85 3.81
CA GLY A 470 24.82 28.83 2.91
C GLY A 470 26.01 28.45 2.04
N ARG A 471 25.72 28.21 0.74
CA ARG A 471 26.48 28.85 -0.36
C ARG A 471 25.77 28.65 -1.69
N SER A 472 25.14 29.71 -2.17
CA SER A 472 24.77 29.85 -3.57
C SER A 472 26.04 29.85 -4.42
N GLY A 473 26.21 28.82 -5.25
CA GLY A 473 27.29 28.70 -6.24
C GLY A 473 26.76 28.01 -7.48
N ARG A 474 26.56 28.77 -8.53
CA ARG A 474 26.24 28.34 -9.90
C ARG A 474 27.21 27.26 -10.38
N SER A 475 26.71 26.17 -10.94
CA SER A 475 27.03 25.73 -12.32
C SER A 475 26.43 24.37 -12.61
N GLY A 476 25.83 24.25 -13.76
CA GLY A 476 25.16 23.05 -14.23
C GLY A 476 26.17 21.97 -14.65
N ARG A 477 25.71 20.78 -14.58
CA ARG A 477 25.76 19.65 -15.49
C ARG A 477 25.47 18.36 -14.71
N SER A 478 24.49 17.68 -15.25
CA SER A 478 24.07 16.30 -14.95
C SER A 478 25.19 15.37 -14.49
N GLY A 479 25.10 14.92 -13.24
CA GLY A 479 25.82 13.77 -12.73
C GLY A 479 24.86 13.00 -11.81
N ARG A 480 24.17 11.99 -12.33
CA ARG A 480 23.24 11.09 -11.60
C ARG A 480 23.95 10.09 -10.68
N SER A 481 25.09 10.42 -10.09
CA SER A 481 25.85 9.53 -9.24
C SER A 481 26.02 10.09 -7.83
N GLY A 482 25.00 9.94 -6.99
CA GLY A 482 25.09 10.37 -5.58
C GLY A 482 23.80 10.23 -4.77
N ARG A 483 22.83 9.43 -5.21
CA ARG A 483 21.52 9.30 -4.54
C ARG A 483 21.21 7.91 -3.98
N SER A 484 22.19 7.08 -3.74
CA SER A 484 22.01 5.72 -3.21
C SER A 484 21.82 5.72 -1.69
N GLY A 485 20.63 5.62 -1.24
CA GLY A 485 20.20 5.58 0.16
C GLY A 485 18.78 6.11 0.31
N ARG A 486 18.20 6.57 -0.78
CA ARG A 486 16.86 7.16 -0.89
C ARG A 486 15.82 6.12 -1.33
N SER A 487 14.60 6.58 -1.57
CA SER A 487 13.41 5.80 -1.91
C SER A 487 13.49 4.91 -3.16
N ASP A 488 14.59 4.94 -3.92
CA ASP A 488 14.83 4.09 -5.09
C ASP A 488 15.47 2.72 -4.80
N GLN A 489 15.81 2.41 -3.55
CA GLN A 489 16.51 1.19 -3.15
C GLN A 489 15.81 -0.10 -3.63
N TYR A 490 14.48 -0.15 -3.58
CA TYR A 490 13.65 -1.28 -3.96
C TYR A 490 12.96 -1.06 -5.30
N THR A 491 12.92 0.17 -5.82
CA THR A 491 12.35 0.54 -7.12
C THR A 491 13.27 0.14 -8.28
N ASP A 492 14.59 0.36 -8.15
CA ASP A 492 15.55 0.23 -9.24
C ASP A 492 15.93 -1.23 -9.55
N TRP A 493 15.02 -1.96 -10.21
CA TRP A 493 15.25 -3.34 -10.65
C TRP A 493 15.65 -4.30 -9.49
N PHE A 494 15.13 -4.05 -8.31
CA PHE A 494 15.40 -4.88 -7.14
C PHE A 494 14.95 -6.32 -7.37
N TRP A 495 13.68 -6.56 -7.61
CA TRP A 495 13.09 -7.89 -7.67
C TRP A 495 13.64 -8.78 -8.79
N PRO A 496 13.86 -8.29 -10.03
CA PRO A 496 14.44 -9.14 -11.08
C PRO A 496 15.94 -9.43 -10.89
N THR A 497 16.66 -8.69 -10.04
CA THR A 497 18.11 -8.84 -9.85
C THR A 497 18.53 -9.27 -8.46
N VAL A 498 17.62 -9.34 -7.48
CA VAL A 498 17.92 -9.81 -6.11
C VAL A 498 18.22 -11.32 -6.11
N ASP A 499 19.06 -11.77 -5.20
CA ASP A 499 19.15 -13.19 -4.83
C ASP A 499 17.95 -13.53 -3.93
N TRP A 500 17.01 -14.33 -4.42
CA TRP A 500 15.77 -14.70 -3.72
C TRP A 500 16.00 -15.54 -2.47
N TYR A 501 17.19 -16.12 -2.29
CA TYR A 501 17.63 -16.78 -1.06
C TYR A 501 18.31 -15.83 -0.08
N ARG A 502 18.57 -14.58 -0.49
CA ARG A 502 19.26 -13.57 0.34
C ARG A 502 18.48 -12.26 0.40
N LEU A 503 17.17 -12.34 0.70
CA LEU A 503 16.38 -11.14 0.98
C LEU A 503 16.80 -10.49 2.33
N PRO A 504 16.80 -9.15 2.45
CA PRO A 504 17.25 -8.45 3.66
C PRO A 504 16.54 -8.93 4.93
N GLY A 505 17.27 -9.22 5.99
CA GLY A 505 16.73 -9.60 7.30
C GLY A 505 16.26 -11.05 7.45
N THR A 506 16.20 -11.84 6.36
CA THR A 506 15.67 -13.21 6.40
C THR A 506 16.65 -14.21 7.01
N THR A 507 16.11 -15.30 7.60
CA THR A 507 16.86 -16.50 7.95
C THR A 507 16.34 -17.66 7.11
N VAL A 508 17.20 -18.29 6.33
CA VAL A 508 16.79 -19.24 5.30
C VAL A 508 17.67 -20.49 5.26
N SER A 509 17.07 -21.63 4.96
CA SER A 509 17.77 -22.80 4.43
C SER A 509 18.14 -22.52 2.98
N THR A 510 19.37 -22.88 2.57
CA THR A 510 19.81 -22.72 1.19
C THR A 510 19.32 -23.85 0.26
N GLN A 511 18.45 -24.72 0.75
CA GLN A 511 17.77 -25.75 -0.06
C GLN A 511 17.01 -25.10 -1.21
N ARG A 512 17.24 -25.62 -2.43
CA ARG A 512 16.60 -25.06 -3.62
C ARG A 512 15.13 -25.45 -3.72
N LEU A 513 14.28 -24.44 -3.88
CA LEU A 513 12.86 -24.58 -4.09
C LEU A 513 12.51 -24.45 -5.57
N PRO A 514 11.55 -25.23 -6.09
CA PRO A 514 11.03 -25.00 -7.43
C PRO A 514 10.21 -23.73 -7.49
N ASP A 515 10.08 -23.15 -8.68
CA ASP A 515 9.14 -22.04 -8.91
C ASP A 515 7.73 -22.46 -8.45
N ARG A 516 7.01 -21.55 -7.78
CA ARG A 516 5.68 -21.76 -7.19
C ARG A 516 5.63 -22.80 -6.08
N ALA A 517 6.74 -23.05 -5.37
CA ALA A 517 6.77 -23.97 -4.23
C ALA A 517 5.67 -23.65 -3.21
N GLY A 518 4.98 -24.69 -2.73
CA GLY A 518 3.87 -24.58 -1.77
C GLY A 518 2.51 -24.28 -2.38
N GLY A 519 2.42 -23.97 -3.68
CA GLY A 519 1.15 -23.71 -4.38
C GLY A 519 0.89 -22.23 -4.62
N GLU A 520 -0.18 -21.96 -5.36
CA GLU A 520 -0.59 -20.60 -5.79
C GLU A 520 -1.61 -19.97 -4.81
N TRP A 521 -1.90 -18.68 -4.99
CA TRP A 521 -2.96 -17.92 -4.32
C TRP A 521 -2.83 -17.85 -2.80
N GLY A 522 -1.60 -17.75 -2.28
CA GLY A 522 -1.35 -17.68 -0.85
C GLY A 522 -1.55 -19.02 -0.11
N ALA A 523 -1.56 -20.14 -0.84
CA ALA A 523 -1.72 -21.46 -0.23
C ALA A 523 -0.65 -21.81 0.82
N PRO A 524 0.67 -21.49 0.64
CA PRO A 524 1.69 -21.93 1.55
C PRO A 524 1.73 -21.07 2.82
N LYS A 525 1.17 -21.57 3.92
CA LYS A 525 1.24 -20.97 5.26
C LYS A 525 2.11 -21.78 6.19
N PRO A 526 2.89 -21.18 7.10
CA PRO A 526 3.55 -21.90 8.16
C PRO A 526 2.52 -22.28 9.25
N GLU A 527 2.66 -23.45 9.83
CA GLU A 527 1.81 -23.92 10.95
C GLU A 527 2.34 -23.39 12.28
N VAL A 528 2.38 -22.07 12.44
CA VAL A 528 2.86 -21.38 13.62
C VAL A 528 2.02 -20.15 13.90
N SER A 529 1.58 -19.97 15.14
CA SER A 529 0.73 -18.84 15.56
C SER A 529 1.51 -17.68 16.16
N TRP A 530 2.69 -17.94 16.76
CA TRP A 530 3.42 -16.88 17.46
C TRP A 530 4.11 -15.92 16.48
N VAL A 531 3.36 -14.95 15.98
CA VAL A 531 3.82 -13.82 15.15
C VAL A 531 3.06 -12.56 15.58
N GLY A 532 3.78 -11.48 15.84
CA GLY A 532 3.23 -10.21 16.30
C GLY A 532 4.17 -9.51 17.27
N GLY A 533 3.63 -8.72 18.19
CA GLY A 533 4.44 -7.98 19.13
C GLY A 533 3.65 -6.94 19.91
N THR A 534 4.36 -6.06 20.59
CA THR A 534 3.80 -4.93 21.33
C THR A 534 4.52 -3.63 21.00
N THR A 535 3.83 -2.51 21.18
CA THR A 535 4.37 -1.16 20.92
C THR A 535 3.77 -0.14 21.90
N ASP A 536 4.55 0.89 22.25
CA ASP A 536 4.05 2.10 22.95
C ASP A 536 3.76 3.25 21.96
N GLY A 537 3.64 2.92 20.66
CA GLY A 537 3.47 3.89 19.58
C GLY A 537 4.77 4.53 19.07
N GLU A 538 5.84 4.51 19.88
CA GLU A 538 7.17 5.03 19.50
C GLU A 538 8.18 3.91 19.23
N TYR A 539 8.23 2.92 20.12
CA TYR A 539 9.12 1.77 20.08
C TYR A 539 8.30 0.49 20.04
N ALA A 540 8.94 -0.60 19.69
CA ALA A 540 8.27 -1.90 19.64
C ALA A 540 9.21 -3.06 19.90
N ALA A 541 8.60 -4.16 20.41
CA ALA A 541 9.15 -5.50 20.41
C ALA A 541 8.27 -6.36 19.49
N VAL A 542 8.83 -6.82 18.38
CA VAL A 542 8.14 -7.66 17.39
C VAL A 542 8.86 -9.00 17.30
N GLY A 543 8.13 -10.09 17.10
CA GLY A 543 8.73 -11.41 16.98
C GLY A 543 8.01 -12.31 15.98
N GLN A 544 8.75 -13.29 15.48
CA GLN A 544 8.28 -14.34 14.59
C GLN A 544 8.86 -15.70 15.01
N HIS A 545 7.98 -16.67 15.26
CA HIS A 545 8.35 -18.07 15.18
C HIS A 545 8.44 -18.41 13.69
N LEU A 546 9.65 -18.44 13.17
CA LEU A 546 9.91 -18.79 11.77
C LEU A 546 9.85 -20.30 11.58
N LYS A 547 9.14 -20.76 10.56
CA LYS A 547 9.20 -22.09 9.96
C LYS A 547 9.43 -21.94 8.46
N GLY A 548 10.46 -22.59 7.93
CA GLY A 548 10.85 -22.48 6.52
C GLY A 548 9.83 -23.16 5.59
N LEU A 549 9.60 -22.59 4.41
CA LEU A 549 8.77 -23.19 3.38
C LEU A 549 9.48 -24.40 2.78
N GLY A 550 8.83 -25.56 2.80
CA GLY A 550 9.40 -26.82 2.27
C GLY A 550 10.72 -27.22 2.92
N SER A 551 10.94 -26.82 4.17
CA SER A 551 12.20 -26.96 4.91
C SER A 551 11.92 -27.36 6.34
N THR A 552 12.89 -28.03 6.97
CA THR A 552 12.86 -28.34 8.39
C THR A 552 13.30 -27.18 9.28
N LEU A 553 13.71 -26.06 8.66
CA LEU A 553 14.22 -24.86 9.35
C LEU A 553 13.16 -24.29 10.31
N GLN A 554 13.59 -24.10 11.57
CA GLN A 554 12.88 -23.34 12.58
C GLN A 554 13.80 -22.30 13.21
N ALA A 555 13.25 -21.16 13.65
CA ALA A 555 13.96 -20.15 14.42
C ALA A 555 13.00 -19.29 15.23
N ARG A 556 13.52 -18.62 16.25
CA ARG A 556 12.87 -17.54 16.98
C ARG A 556 13.55 -16.23 16.60
N LYS A 557 12.81 -15.29 16.04
CA LYS A 557 13.35 -14.01 15.58
C LYS A 557 12.67 -12.87 16.31
N SER A 558 13.43 -11.90 16.79
CA SER A 558 12.92 -10.68 17.42
C SER A 558 13.56 -9.43 16.84
N TRP A 559 12.76 -8.39 16.70
CA TRP A 559 13.17 -7.05 16.30
C TRP A 559 12.72 -6.05 17.36
N PHE A 560 13.69 -5.26 17.87
CA PHE A 560 13.39 -4.17 18.79
C PHE A 560 13.69 -2.87 18.06
N PHE A 561 12.63 -2.10 17.79
CA PHE A 561 12.66 -0.88 16.99
C PHE A 561 12.89 0.34 17.89
N LEU A 562 13.92 1.14 17.57
CA LEU A 562 14.38 2.29 18.34
C LEU A 562 14.41 3.56 17.47
N ASP A 563 14.90 4.69 18.03
CA ASP A 563 14.97 5.98 17.32
C ASP A 563 15.89 5.98 16.09
N ASP A 564 17.03 5.29 16.17
CA ASP A 564 18.08 5.30 15.14
C ASP A 564 18.61 3.91 14.80
N ALA A 565 17.94 2.86 15.32
CA ALA A 565 18.41 1.49 15.15
C ALA A 565 17.28 0.46 15.23
N VAL A 566 17.50 -0.70 14.61
CA VAL A 566 16.71 -1.92 14.83
C VAL A 566 17.66 -2.99 15.36
N ILE A 567 17.38 -3.49 16.58
CA ILE A 567 18.12 -4.60 17.16
C ILE A 567 17.46 -5.91 16.71
N CYS A 568 18.22 -6.80 16.12
CA CYS A 568 17.75 -8.07 15.56
C CYS A 568 18.38 -9.24 16.33
N LEU A 569 17.52 -10.05 16.96
CA LEU A 569 17.93 -11.27 17.64
C LEU A 569 17.36 -12.50 16.91
N GLY A 570 18.12 -13.57 16.90
CA GLY A 570 17.67 -14.88 16.46
C GLY A 570 18.24 -15.95 17.36
N ALA A 571 17.44 -16.99 17.64
CA ALA A 571 17.86 -18.14 18.44
C ALA A 571 17.02 -19.38 18.12
N GLY A 572 17.48 -20.55 18.61
CA GLY A 572 16.82 -21.81 18.32
C GLY A 572 16.84 -22.14 16.84
N ILE A 573 17.82 -21.65 16.09
CA ILE A 573 17.99 -21.92 14.65
C ILE A 573 18.39 -23.36 14.49
N THR A 574 17.45 -24.19 13.97
CA THR A 574 17.63 -25.63 13.82
C THR A 574 17.12 -26.04 12.43
N CYS A 575 17.90 -26.85 11.74
CA CYS A 575 17.59 -27.36 10.41
C CYS A 575 18.20 -28.75 10.21
N ALA A 576 17.61 -29.56 9.35
CA ALA A 576 18.10 -30.89 8.99
C ALA A 576 17.88 -31.15 7.49
N ASP A 577 18.10 -30.13 6.66
CA ASP A 577 17.90 -30.20 5.20
C ASP A 577 19.16 -30.65 4.43
N GLY A 578 20.29 -30.88 5.13
CA GLY A 578 21.57 -31.26 4.53
C GLY A 578 22.30 -30.10 3.81
N VAL A 579 21.90 -28.87 4.07
CA VAL A 579 22.46 -27.65 3.43
C VAL A 579 22.74 -26.55 4.45
N PRO A 580 23.56 -25.53 4.11
CA PRO A 580 23.79 -24.38 4.99
C PRO A 580 22.52 -23.58 5.29
N VAL A 581 22.46 -23.00 6.49
CA VAL A 581 21.46 -22.01 6.90
C VAL A 581 22.14 -20.66 7.03
N GLU A 582 21.55 -19.63 6.45
CA GLU A 582 22.06 -18.25 6.43
C GLU A 582 21.06 -17.28 7.10
N THR A 583 21.57 -16.35 7.94
CA THR A 583 20.81 -15.14 8.31
C THR A 583 21.35 -13.96 7.52
N VAL A 584 20.55 -13.43 6.63
CA VAL A 584 20.89 -12.28 5.77
C VAL A 584 20.75 -11.00 6.60
N VAL A 585 21.87 -10.39 6.94
CA VAL A 585 21.90 -9.13 7.69
C VAL A 585 21.36 -8.01 6.82
N ASP A 586 21.80 -7.95 5.56
CA ASP A 586 21.26 -7.05 4.54
C ASP A 586 21.70 -7.46 3.11
N ASN A 587 20.98 -6.92 2.10
CA ASN A 587 21.32 -7.09 0.70
C ASN A 587 20.96 -5.81 -0.05
N ARG A 588 21.98 -4.97 -0.34
CA ARG A 588 21.77 -3.62 -0.86
C ARG A 588 22.03 -3.55 -2.35
N ASN A 589 21.06 -3.03 -3.09
CA ASN A 589 21.22 -2.64 -4.48
C ASN A 589 22.05 -1.35 -4.56
N LEU A 590 23.18 -1.40 -5.24
CA LEU A 590 24.09 -0.27 -5.42
C LEU A 590 23.88 0.46 -6.77
N GLY A 591 22.87 0.05 -7.54
CA GLY A 591 22.61 0.58 -8.87
C GLY A 591 23.54 -0.01 -9.94
N GLU A 592 23.48 0.53 -11.13
CA GLU A 592 24.33 0.12 -12.23
C GLU A 592 25.78 0.59 -11.96
N GLY A 593 26.72 -0.38 -11.90
CA GLY A 593 28.14 -0.09 -11.67
C GLY A 593 28.48 0.57 -10.33
N GLY A 594 27.61 0.44 -9.32
CA GLY A 594 27.77 1.09 -8.01
C GLY A 594 29.13 0.86 -7.35
N THR A 595 29.72 1.92 -6.81
CA THR A 595 31.10 1.94 -6.26
C THR A 595 31.17 2.23 -4.77
N GLN A 596 30.02 2.37 -4.08
CA GLN A 596 29.91 2.68 -2.67
C GLN A 596 30.82 1.80 -1.82
N ALA A 597 31.68 2.40 -1.00
CA ALA A 597 32.66 1.66 -0.22
C ALA A 597 31.99 0.94 0.98
N LEU A 598 32.32 -0.35 1.14
CA LEU A 598 32.04 -1.09 2.37
C LEU A 598 33.28 -1.03 3.26
N VAL A 599 33.19 -0.33 4.39
CA VAL A 599 34.26 -0.26 5.40
C VAL A 599 33.89 -1.16 6.57
N ARG A 600 34.84 -1.99 7.03
CA ARG A 600 34.63 -2.92 8.15
C ARG A 600 35.50 -2.55 9.35
N GLY A 601 34.89 -2.56 10.52
CA GLY A 601 35.58 -2.57 11.81
C GLY A 601 35.54 -3.97 12.45
N ARG A 602 35.97 -4.07 13.71
CA ARG A 602 36.01 -5.36 14.41
C ARG A 602 34.62 -5.98 14.59
N HIS A 603 33.61 -5.14 14.88
CA HIS A 603 32.23 -5.58 15.18
C HIS A 603 31.19 -4.77 14.41
N TRP A 604 31.53 -4.14 13.31
CA TRP A 604 30.63 -3.34 12.51
C TRP A 604 31.06 -3.31 11.04
N ALA A 605 30.08 -3.03 10.19
CA ALA A 605 30.28 -2.72 8.78
C ALA A 605 29.48 -1.47 8.41
N HIS A 606 30.04 -0.58 7.61
CA HIS A 606 29.40 0.64 7.11
C HIS A 606 29.46 0.67 5.59
N LEU A 607 28.30 0.84 4.96
CA LEU A 607 28.17 1.04 3.52
C LEU A 607 27.93 2.52 3.24
N GLU A 608 28.81 3.11 2.45
CA GLU A 608 28.72 4.53 2.07
C GLU A 608 27.37 4.87 1.45
N GLY A 609 26.76 5.97 1.90
CA GLY A 609 25.45 6.45 1.42
C GLY A 609 24.24 5.66 1.92
N HIS A 610 24.42 4.54 2.63
CA HIS A 610 23.32 3.71 3.16
C HIS A 610 23.23 3.76 4.68
N GLY A 611 24.29 3.43 5.41
CA GLY A 611 24.27 3.28 6.85
C GLY A 611 25.19 2.14 7.30
N GLY A 612 24.86 1.48 8.41
CA GLY A 612 25.72 0.41 8.88
C GLY A 612 25.07 -0.62 9.79
N TRP A 613 25.87 -1.61 10.13
CA TRP A 613 25.46 -2.76 10.93
C TRP A 613 26.48 -3.00 12.04
N ILE A 614 26.01 -3.26 13.26
CA ILE A 614 26.81 -3.73 14.38
C ILE A 614 26.57 -5.24 14.52
N VAL A 615 27.63 -6.01 14.53
CA VAL A 615 27.62 -7.47 14.67
C VAL A 615 28.60 -7.84 15.78
N PRO A 616 28.14 -7.90 17.05
CA PRO A 616 29.02 -8.08 18.19
C PRO A 616 29.66 -9.48 18.28
N GLY A 617 29.02 -10.49 17.68
CA GLY A 617 29.47 -11.88 17.64
C GLY A 617 29.28 -12.52 16.27
N GLY A 618 29.85 -13.69 16.06
CA GLY A 618 29.78 -14.41 14.79
C GLY A 618 30.70 -13.86 13.69
N THR A 619 30.74 -14.54 12.55
CA THR A 619 31.54 -14.12 11.38
C THR A 619 30.64 -13.51 10.33
N LEU A 620 30.68 -12.19 10.21
CA LEU A 620 29.97 -11.47 9.14
C LEU A 620 30.65 -11.77 7.81
N ARG A 621 29.91 -12.45 6.93
CA ARG A 621 30.28 -12.68 5.53
C ARG A 621 29.80 -11.54 4.66
N THR A 622 30.54 -11.23 3.60
CA THR A 622 30.18 -10.19 2.63
C THR A 622 30.48 -10.62 1.22
N LEU A 623 29.60 -10.26 0.29
CA LEU A 623 29.77 -10.51 -1.13
C LEU A 623 29.40 -9.24 -1.91
N ARG A 624 30.24 -8.88 -2.87
CA ARG A 624 29.92 -7.86 -3.87
C ARG A 624 29.95 -8.49 -5.24
N GLU A 625 28.85 -8.38 -5.96
CA GLU A 625 28.70 -8.99 -7.28
C GLU A 625 27.74 -8.20 -8.16
N ASP A 626 27.82 -8.44 -9.47
CA ASP A 626 26.86 -7.95 -10.44
C ASP A 626 25.84 -9.06 -10.73
N ARG A 627 24.54 -8.73 -10.68
CA ARG A 627 23.44 -9.63 -11.00
C ARG A 627 22.62 -9.06 -12.14
N THR A 628 22.28 -9.93 -13.11
CA THR A 628 21.49 -9.56 -14.28
C THR A 628 20.18 -10.31 -14.27
N GLY A 629 19.07 -9.61 -14.41
CA GLY A 629 17.73 -10.17 -14.43
C GLY A 629 16.81 -9.45 -15.39
N SER A 630 15.64 -10.03 -15.60
CA SER A 630 14.53 -9.50 -16.38
C SER A 630 13.24 -9.65 -15.58
N TRP A 631 12.32 -8.75 -15.78
CA TRP A 631 10.97 -8.89 -15.20
C TRP A 631 10.27 -10.15 -15.70
N SER A 632 10.55 -10.59 -16.94
CA SER A 632 10.04 -11.88 -17.47
C SER A 632 10.58 -13.12 -16.75
N ASP A 633 11.68 -13.00 -15.99
CA ASP A 633 12.22 -14.12 -15.18
C ASP A 633 11.31 -14.44 -13.97
N ILE A 634 10.45 -13.48 -13.57
CA ILE A 634 9.57 -13.55 -12.39
C ILE A 634 8.10 -13.21 -12.68
N ASN A 635 7.76 -12.91 -13.94
CA ASN A 635 6.39 -12.70 -14.40
C ASN A 635 6.30 -12.98 -15.92
N THR A 636 5.51 -13.97 -16.30
CA THR A 636 5.38 -14.40 -17.70
C THR A 636 4.80 -13.34 -18.63
N THR A 637 4.07 -12.38 -18.10
CA THR A 637 3.46 -11.26 -18.85
C THR A 637 4.37 -10.04 -18.96
N SER A 638 5.51 -10.02 -18.27
CA SER A 638 6.42 -8.88 -18.25
C SER A 638 7.40 -8.86 -19.40
N ALA A 639 7.96 -7.68 -19.68
CA ALA A 639 8.96 -7.43 -20.71
C ALA A 639 10.24 -8.22 -20.46
N THR A 640 10.92 -8.57 -21.56
CA THR A 640 12.15 -9.40 -21.56
C THR A 640 13.44 -8.61 -21.46
N GLU A 641 13.34 -7.27 -21.34
CA GLU A 641 14.51 -6.42 -21.14
C GLU A 641 15.34 -6.90 -19.95
N ARG A 642 16.66 -6.94 -20.11
CA ARG A 642 17.58 -7.34 -19.04
C ARG A 642 18.37 -6.15 -18.55
N ARG A 643 18.54 -6.07 -17.22
CA ARG A 643 19.37 -5.06 -16.56
C ARG A 643 20.32 -5.72 -15.57
N THR A 644 21.48 -5.10 -15.40
CA THR A 644 22.47 -5.51 -14.41
C THR A 644 22.51 -4.49 -13.28
N ARG A 645 22.51 -4.99 -12.04
CA ARG A 645 22.70 -4.20 -10.83
C ARG A 645 23.83 -4.77 -10.00
N ARG A 646 24.62 -3.87 -9.40
CA ARG A 646 25.66 -4.27 -8.44
C ARG A 646 25.03 -4.40 -7.05
N TRP A 647 25.39 -5.45 -6.35
CA TRP A 647 24.85 -5.80 -5.06
C TRP A 647 25.91 -5.88 -3.99
N GLN A 648 25.59 -5.48 -2.76
CA GLN A 648 26.39 -5.72 -1.56
C GLN A 648 25.55 -6.54 -0.59
N THR A 649 25.90 -7.80 -0.46
CA THR A 649 25.25 -8.74 0.47
C THR A 649 26.08 -8.87 1.75
N LEU A 650 25.41 -8.96 2.90
CA LEU A 650 25.99 -9.24 4.21
C LEU A 650 25.17 -10.33 4.90
N TRP A 651 25.80 -11.39 5.40
CA TRP A 651 25.09 -12.48 6.09
C TRP A 651 25.93 -13.14 7.17
N LEU A 652 25.25 -13.86 8.07
CA LEU A 652 25.81 -14.77 9.06
C LEU A 652 25.55 -16.20 8.61
N ASP A 653 26.59 -17.03 8.59
CA ASP A 653 26.56 -18.43 8.17
C ASP A 653 26.49 -19.30 9.42
N HIS A 654 25.42 -20.07 9.56
CA HIS A 654 25.17 -20.98 10.69
C HIS A 654 25.69 -22.39 10.43
N GLY A 655 26.30 -22.64 9.26
CA GLY A 655 26.75 -23.97 8.83
C GLY A 655 25.62 -24.85 8.30
N THR A 656 25.97 -26.09 7.98
CA THR A 656 25.04 -27.12 7.53
C THR A 656 24.37 -27.76 8.74
N ASP A 657 23.04 -27.92 8.67
CA ASP A 657 22.20 -28.54 9.69
C ASP A 657 22.48 -28.00 11.11
N PRO A 658 22.39 -26.67 11.33
CA PRO A 658 22.61 -26.09 12.64
C PRO A 658 21.60 -26.63 13.67
N VAL A 659 22.05 -26.75 14.93
CA VAL A 659 21.23 -27.13 16.07
C VAL A 659 21.36 -26.03 17.12
N ASP A 660 20.25 -25.37 17.43
CA ASP A 660 20.12 -24.29 18.44
C ASP A 660 21.11 -23.12 18.23
N ALA A 661 21.42 -22.80 16.97
CA ALA A 661 22.25 -21.64 16.64
C ALA A 661 21.54 -20.31 16.92
N ASP A 662 22.33 -19.25 17.11
CA ASP A 662 21.83 -17.91 17.44
C ASP A 662 22.58 -16.80 16.69
N TYR A 663 22.03 -15.58 16.77
CA TYR A 663 22.68 -14.35 16.31
C TYR A 663 22.19 -13.10 17.05
N VAL A 664 23.05 -12.08 17.04
CA VAL A 664 22.73 -10.71 17.42
C VAL A 664 23.34 -9.77 16.38
N TYR A 665 22.52 -8.90 15.81
CA TYR A 665 23.02 -7.74 15.05
C TYR A 665 22.10 -6.53 15.22
N THR A 666 22.61 -5.35 14.87
CA THR A 666 21.84 -4.10 14.87
C THR A 666 21.98 -3.41 13.54
N VAL A 667 20.88 -2.97 12.96
CA VAL A 667 20.85 -2.13 11.76
C VAL A 667 20.75 -0.68 12.20
N MET A 668 21.60 0.19 11.64
CA MET A 668 21.59 1.64 11.85
C MET A 668 21.48 2.37 10.51
N PRO A 669 20.25 2.54 9.98
CA PRO A 669 20.02 3.21 8.71
C PRO A 669 20.52 4.66 8.74
N GLY A 670 21.19 5.11 7.67
CA GLY A 670 21.66 6.48 7.54
C GLY A 670 22.81 6.89 8.49
N ALA A 671 23.23 5.99 9.38
CA ALA A 671 24.29 6.31 10.34
C ALA A 671 25.62 6.62 9.63
N SER A 672 26.29 7.67 10.05
CA SER A 672 27.65 7.93 9.60
C SER A 672 28.62 6.88 10.15
N ARG A 673 29.72 6.63 9.45
CA ARG A 673 30.78 5.70 9.90
C ARG A 673 31.29 6.01 11.32
N ALA A 674 31.41 7.30 11.65
CA ALA A 674 31.87 7.72 12.98
C ALA A 674 30.82 7.43 14.08
N ALA A 675 29.54 7.68 13.81
CA ALA A 675 28.45 7.36 14.74
C ALA A 675 28.35 5.86 14.98
N LEU A 676 28.42 5.06 13.90
CA LEU A 676 28.40 3.60 13.97
C LEU A 676 29.57 3.05 14.78
N ALA A 677 30.80 3.53 14.51
CA ALA A 677 32.00 3.09 15.26
C ALA A 677 31.92 3.44 16.74
N ARG A 678 31.43 4.63 17.10
CA ARG A 678 31.18 5.01 18.50
C ARG A 678 30.17 4.10 19.17
N ARG A 679 29.02 3.86 18.51
CA ARG A 679 27.95 2.97 19.03
C ARG A 679 28.46 1.53 19.22
N ALA A 680 29.26 1.00 18.29
CA ALA A 680 29.86 -0.33 18.38
C ALA A 680 30.91 -0.44 19.48
N ALA A 681 31.57 0.66 19.86
CA ALA A 681 32.53 0.69 20.95
C ALA A 681 31.89 0.86 22.34
N ASP A 682 30.67 1.40 22.41
CA ASP A 682 29.92 1.57 23.65
C ASP A 682 29.34 0.24 24.11
N ARG A 683 29.85 -0.32 25.21
CA ARG A 683 29.38 -1.59 25.77
C ARG A 683 28.15 -1.46 26.66
N HIS A 684 27.70 -0.24 26.93
CA HIS A 684 26.63 0.04 27.89
C HIS A 684 25.33 0.49 27.20
N TRP A 685 25.38 0.75 25.88
CA TRP A 685 24.18 1.21 25.16
C TRP A 685 23.09 0.15 25.04
N LEU A 686 23.47 -1.13 25.00
CA LEU A 686 22.58 -2.29 24.85
C LEU A 686 23.06 -3.42 25.76
N THR A 687 22.14 -4.01 26.50
CA THR A 687 22.34 -5.31 27.15
C THR A 687 21.32 -6.31 26.60
N VAL A 688 21.80 -7.42 26.06
CA VAL A 688 20.96 -8.58 25.72
C VAL A 688 20.75 -9.39 26.99
N LEU A 689 19.53 -9.35 27.51
CA LEU A 689 19.17 -10.04 28.77
C LEU A 689 18.92 -11.54 28.54
N ALA A 690 18.45 -11.92 27.39
CA ALA A 690 18.22 -13.29 26.94
C ALA A 690 18.21 -13.37 25.41
N ASN A 691 18.76 -14.44 24.83
CA ASN A 691 18.63 -14.79 23.42
C ASN A 691 18.70 -16.30 23.29
N ASP A 692 17.56 -16.98 23.50
CA ASP A 692 17.43 -18.44 23.41
C ASP A 692 16.08 -18.85 22.80
N GLY A 693 15.88 -20.12 22.55
CA GLY A 693 14.63 -20.67 21.97
C GLY A 693 13.37 -20.51 22.85
N ARG A 694 13.48 -19.91 24.05
CA ARG A 694 12.36 -19.67 24.98
C ARG A 694 11.99 -18.20 25.09
N ARG A 695 12.99 -17.30 24.96
CA ARG A 695 12.83 -15.87 25.20
C ARG A 695 13.95 -15.08 24.53
N GLN A 696 13.62 -13.86 24.13
CA GLN A 696 14.57 -12.88 23.61
C GLN A 696 14.26 -11.54 24.27
N ALA A 697 15.26 -10.92 24.92
CA ALA A 697 15.03 -9.71 25.67
C ALA A 697 16.26 -8.80 25.67
N VAL A 698 15.99 -7.50 25.69
CA VAL A 698 17.01 -6.44 25.67
C VAL A 698 16.68 -5.34 26.67
N THR A 699 17.71 -4.61 27.10
CA THR A 699 17.53 -3.30 27.73
C THR A 699 18.43 -2.26 27.06
N VAL A 700 17.86 -1.07 26.86
CA VAL A 700 18.55 0.12 26.32
C VAL A 700 18.46 1.22 27.37
N PRO A 701 19.47 1.35 28.23
CA PRO A 701 19.40 2.21 29.43
C PRO A 701 19.15 3.68 29.11
N SER A 702 19.77 4.21 28.05
CA SER A 702 19.61 5.60 27.63
C SER A 702 18.17 5.98 27.23
N LEU A 703 17.37 4.98 26.82
CA LEU A 703 15.96 5.13 26.48
C LEU A 703 15.03 4.75 27.65
N GLY A 704 15.56 4.25 28.78
CA GLY A 704 14.74 3.68 29.83
C GLY A 704 13.93 2.46 29.36
N LEU A 705 14.38 1.78 28.32
CA LEU A 705 13.65 0.73 27.64
C LEU A 705 14.11 -0.65 28.13
N THR A 706 13.14 -1.53 28.46
CA THR A 706 13.31 -2.99 28.59
C THR A 706 12.23 -3.65 27.76
N ALA A 707 12.61 -4.58 26.88
CA ALA A 707 11.66 -5.24 25.99
C ALA A 707 11.97 -6.74 25.89
N ALA A 708 10.94 -7.56 25.81
CA ALA A 708 11.05 -9.00 25.77
C ALA A 708 9.97 -9.66 24.93
N ASN A 709 10.35 -10.68 24.14
CA ASN A 709 9.46 -11.65 23.53
C ASN A 709 9.63 -12.99 24.27
N PHE A 710 8.57 -13.45 24.88
CA PHE A 710 8.47 -14.74 25.54
C PHE A 710 7.77 -15.72 24.59
N TRP A 711 8.48 -16.71 24.11
CA TRP A 711 7.91 -17.75 23.24
C TRP A 711 7.07 -18.75 24.04
N ARG A 712 7.30 -18.82 25.34
CA ARG A 712 6.57 -19.58 26.37
C ARG A 712 6.84 -18.96 27.73
N ALA A 713 6.15 -19.44 28.76
CA ALA A 713 6.36 -19.01 30.13
C ALA A 713 7.84 -18.98 30.54
N GLY A 714 8.24 -17.95 31.30
CA GLY A 714 9.62 -17.78 31.75
C GLY A 714 9.94 -16.40 32.28
N ALA A 715 11.21 -16.18 32.65
CA ALA A 715 11.73 -14.91 33.14
C ALA A 715 12.91 -14.44 32.30
N ALA A 716 12.99 -13.12 32.00
CA ALA A 716 14.08 -12.48 31.27
C ALA A 716 14.43 -11.14 31.95
N GLY A 717 15.60 -11.07 32.59
CA GLY A 717 15.95 -9.92 33.43
C GLY A 717 14.87 -9.63 34.48
N PRO A 718 14.32 -8.40 34.54
CA PRO A 718 13.29 -8.05 35.54
C PRO A 718 11.87 -8.48 35.14
N LEU A 719 11.69 -9.12 34.00
CA LEU A 719 10.37 -9.47 33.47
C LEU A 719 10.10 -10.97 33.61
N THR A 720 8.88 -11.33 33.98
CA THR A 720 8.37 -12.71 33.99
C THR A 720 7.01 -12.74 33.31
N ALA A 721 6.76 -13.76 32.46
CA ALA A 721 5.48 -14.03 31.83
C ALA A 721 5.06 -15.46 32.07
N THR A 722 3.75 -15.71 32.28
CA THR A 722 3.19 -17.06 32.51
C THR A 722 2.83 -17.80 31.23
N ALA A 723 2.86 -17.09 30.08
CA ALA A 723 2.56 -17.65 28.78
C ALA A 723 3.41 -16.96 27.68
N GLY A 724 3.17 -17.30 26.41
CA GLY A 724 3.74 -16.58 25.27
C GLY A 724 3.26 -15.13 25.24
N ALA A 725 4.19 -14.19 25.24
CA ALA A 725 3.88 -12.76 25.35
C ALA A 725 4.96 -11.89 24.74
N SER A 726 4.59 -10.68 24.30
CA SER A 726 5.51 -9.59 24.01
C SER A 726 5.31 -8.49 25.05
N VAL A 727 6.39 -8.00 25.64
CA VAL A 727 6.37 -7.00 26.72
C VAL A 727 7.36 -5.89 26.41
N LEU A 728 6.93 -4.65 26.61
CA LEU A 728 7.76 -3.47 26.50
C LEU A 728 7.55 -2.60 27.74
N VAL A 729 8.61 -2.28 28.44
CA VAL A 729 8.60 -1.37 29.58
C VAL A 729 9.37 -0.11 29.23
N ARG A 730 8.71 1.03 29.34
CA ARG A 730 9.29 2.34 29.08
C ARG A 730 9.28 3.21 30.32
N ARG A 731 10.46 3.55 30.85
CA ARG A 731 10.61 4.47 32.00
C ARG A 731 10.83 5.89 31.49
N ARG A 732 10.04 6.86 31.96
CA ARG A 732 10.13 8.28 31.65
C ARG A 732 10.13 9.10 32.96
N GLY A 733 11.31 9.51 33.44
CA GLY A 733 11.44 10.23 34.69
C GLY A 733 10.94 9.40 35.87
N ARG A 734 9.82 9.78 36.48
CA ARG A 734 9.21 9.11 37.65
C ARG A 734 8.02 8.19 37.28
N THR A 735 7.78 7.92 36.02
CA THR A 735 6.73 7.02 35.58
C THR A 735 7.30 5.88 34.71
N ALA A 736 6.52 4.82 34.58
CA ALA A 736 6.77 3.76 33.63
C ALA A 736 5.46 3.30 32.99
N THR A 737 5.51 3.01 31.68
CA THR A 737 4.43 2.34 30.96
C THR A 737 4.86 0.91 30.63
N LEU A 738 4.01 -0.05 30.94
CA LEU A 738 4.12 -1.43 30.48
C LEU A 738 3.12 -1.63 29.36
N SER A 739 3.61 -2.03 28.19
CA SER A 739 2.79 -2.43 27.05
C SER A 739 2.96 -3.94 26.86
N VAL A 740 1.85 -4.68 26.80
CA VAL A 740 1.82 -6.15 26.75
C VAL A 740 0.92 -6.60 25.62
N SER A 741 1.31 -7.64 24.90
CA SER A 741 0.45 -8.34 23.95
C SER A 741 0.61 -9.84 24.01
N GLU A 742 -0.35 -10.57 23.42
CA GLU A 742 -0.35 -12.04 23.30
C GLU A 742 -0.31 -12.44 21.81
N PRO A 743 0.91 -12.53 21.19
CA PRO A 743 1.04 -12.85 19.78
C PRO A 743 0.52 -14.23 19.35
N PRO A 744 0.51 -15.28 20.20
CA PRO A 744 -0.13 -16.56 19.88
C PRO A 744 -1.63 -16.49 19.59
N ARG A 745 -2.34 -15.48 20.13
CA ARG A 745 -3.80 -15.25 20.00
C ARG A 745 -4.65 -16.39 20.52
N THR A 746 -4.26 -16.94 21.66
CA THR A 746 -5.05 -17.98 22.35
C THR A 746 -6.29 -17.39 23.00
N GLY A 747 -6.28 -16.09 23.32
CA GLY A 747 -7.30 -15.40 24.08
C GLY A 747 -7.28 -15.75 25.59
N GLU A 748 -6.33 -16.56 26.04
CA GLU A 748 -6.21 -16.95 27.44
C GLU A 748 -5.52 -15.84 28.24
N ALA A 749 -5.99 -15.62 29.48
CA ALA A 749 -5.39 -14.65 30.39
C ALA A 749 -3.95 -15.07 30.74
N LEU A 750 -3.07 -14.07 30.77
CA LEU A 750 -1.66 -14.25 31.13
C LEU A 750 -1.24 -13.26 32.23
N GLU A 751 -0.24 -13.64 33.01
CA GLU A 751 0.30 -12.77 34.05
C GLU A 751 1.70 -12.28 33.69
N ILE A 752 1.94 -10.98 33.96
CA ILE A 752 3.24 -10.35 33.80
C ILE A 752 3.70 -9.81 35.15
N VAL A 753 4.91 -10.15 35.52
CA VAL A 753 5.59 -9.59 36.70
C VAL A 753 6.74 -8.73 36.22
N TRP A 754 6.77 -7.49 36.68
CA TRP A 754 7.95 -6.62 36.58
C TRP A 754 8.56 -6.43 37.94
N ASP A 755 9.74 -7.00 38.13
CA ASP A 755 10.50 -6.94 39.40
C ASP A 755 11.21 -5.58 39.52
N HIS A 756 10.40 -4.57 39.81
CA HIS A 756 10.81 -3.18 40.01
C HIS A 756 9.84 -2.51 40.99
N PRO A 757 10.37 -1.73 41.96
CA PRO A 757 9.51 -0.99 42.88
C PRO A 757 8.64 0.02 42.14
N VAL A 758 7.32 -0.03 42.41
CA VAL A 758 6.32 0.86 41.81
C VAL A 758 5.41 1.43 42.93
N GLY A 759 4.98 2.68 42.71
CA GLY A 759 4.04 3.35 43.61
C GLY A 759 2.58 3.17 43.12
N ALA A 760 1.93 4.26 42.78
CA ALA A 760 0.52 4.25 42.34
C ALA A 760 0.39 3.84 40.86
N VAL A 761 -0.71 3.17 40.53
CA VAL A 761 -1.18 2.99 39.16
C VAL A 761 -1.84 4.29 38.72
N LEU A 762 -1.39 4.86 37.60
CA LEU A 762 -1.91 6.08 37.00
C LEU A 762 -3.00 5.78 35.99
N ARG A 763 -2.81 4.75 35.16
CA ARG A 763 -3.75 4.29 34.14
C ARG A 763 -3.53 2.79 33.90
N ALA A 764 -4.63 2.08 33.65
CA ALA A 764 -4.61 0.72 33.12
C ALA A 764 -5.78 0.56 32.15
N ASP A 765 -5.56 -0.20 31.11
CA ASP A 765 -6.64 -0.59 30.19
C ASP A 765 -7.62 -1.52 30.92
N GLU A 766 -8.89 -1.55 30.49
CA GLU A 766 -9.94 -2.40 31.10
C GLU A 766 -9.60 -3.90 31.07
N THR A 767 -8.73 -4.30 30.16
CA THR A 767 -8.21 -5.67 29.99
C THR A 767 -7.05 -6.01 30.95
N VAL A 768 -6.58 -5.05 31.75
CA VAL A 768 -5.43 -5.20 32.66
C VAL A 768 -5.89 -5.11 34.10
N GLU A 769 -5.83 -6.24 34.80
CA GLU A 769 -6.07 -6.36 36.23
C GLU A 769 -4.77 -6.20 37.02
N ILE A 770 -4.76 -5.34 38.05
CA ILE A 770 -3.62 -5.12 38.94
C ILE A 770 -3.68 -6.12 40.09
N LEU A 771 -2.78 -7.09 40.11
CA LEU A 771 -2.73 -8.10 41.17
C LEU A 771 -1.89 -7.66 42.37
N ALA A 772 -0.79 -6.90 42.12
CA ALA A 772 0.03 -6.32 43.16
C ALA A 772 0.86 -5.12 42.69
N THR A 773 1.12 -4.19 43.62
CA THR A 773 2.06 -3.06 43.51
C THR A 773 3.05 -3.07 44.68
N GLY A 774 3.95 -2.09 44.77
CA GLY A 774 4.96 -1.95 45.84
C GLY A 774 6.32 -2.45 45.38
N ARG A 775 6.85 -3.53 45.94
CA ARG A 775 8.21 -4.04 45.60
C ARG A 775 8.32 -4.49 44.14
N ARG A 776 7.21 -4.89 43.54
CA ARG A 776 7.10 -5.31 42.14
C ARG A 776 5.69 -4.99 41.62
N LEU A 777 5.56 -4.86 40.32
CA LEU A 777 4.27 -4.80 39.64
C LEU A 777 3.88 -6.20 39.15
N HIS A 778 2.65 -6.62 39.48
CA HIS A 778 2.08 -7.88 39.01
C HIS A 778 0.74 -7.60 38.36
N LEU A 779 0.62 -7.92 37.08
CA LEU A 779 -0.53 -7.70 36.23
C LEU A 779 -1.09 -9.02 35.73
N ARG A 780 -2.43 -9.09 35.57
CA ARG A 780 -3.10 -10.08 34.73
C ARG A 780 -3.67 -9.35 33.52
N VAL A 781 -3.36 -9.83 32.34
CA VAL A 781 -3.86 -9.32 31.08
C VAL A 781 -4.80 -10.33 30.48
N THR A 782 -6.02 -9.90 30.10
CA THR A 782 -7.01 -10.71 29.37
C THR A 782 -7.03 -10.23 27.92
N PRO A 783 -6.19 -10.82 27.02
CA PRO A 783 -6.12 -10.42 25.62
C PRO A 783 -7.39 -10.88 24.91
N GLY A 784 -7.76 -10.16 23.85
CA GLY A 784 -8.74 -10.66 22.89
C GLY A 784 -8.12 -11.63 21.89
N VAL A 785 -8.88 -11.98 20.85
CA VAL A 785 -8.41 -12.84 19.73
C VAL A 785 -7.54 -12.10 18.71
N VAL A 786 -7.31 -10.81 18.90
CA VAL A 786 -6.41 -9.98 18.09
C VAL A 786 -5.18 -9.62 18.93
N CYS A 787 -4.00 -9.58 18.32
CA CYS A 787 -2.76 -9.23 19.02
C CYS A 787 -2.73 -7.71 19.29
N ALA A 788 -3.63 -7.24 20.16
CA ALA A 788 -3.66 -5.85 20.62
C ALA A 788 -2.59 -5.61 21.69
N THR A 789 -2.14 -4.36 21.80
CA THR A 789 -1.32 -3.92 22.92
C THR A 789 -2.22 -3.47 24.08
N HIS A 790 -1.92 -3.93 25.30
CA HIS A 790 -2.60 -3.61 26.56
C HIS A 790 -1.65 -2.85 27.46
N GLU A 791 -2.05 -1.72 28.01
CA GLU A 791 -1.16 -0.81 28.73
C GLU A 791 -1.48 -0.66 30.21
N CYS A 792 -0.43 -0.50 31.00
CA CYS A 792 -0.49 -0.06 32.38
C CYS A 792 0.60 1.01 32.63
N GLU A 793 0.20 2.17 33.15
CA GLU A 793 1.11 3.23 33.56
C GLU A 793 1.17 3.35 35.08
N VAL A 794 2.38 3.41 35.64
CA VAL A 794 2.64 3.46 37.07
C VAL A 794 3.64 4.56 37.43
N THR A 795 3.63 5.02 38.68
CA THR A 795 4.74 5.80 39.25
C THR A 795 5.85 4.88 39.74
N LEU A 796 7.10 5.34 39.65
CA LEU A 796 8.26 4.65 40.20
C LEU A 796 8.47 5.11 41.67
N SER A 797 8.76 4.14 42.58
CA SER A 797 9.03 4.40 43.99
C SER A 797 10.48 4.82 44.22
#